data_84a6105ee023bbe883891ecfc49fc401
#
_entry.id   84a6105ee023bbe883891ecfc49fc401
#
_cell.length_a   1.000
_cell.length_b   1.000
_cell.length_c   1.000
_cell.angle_alpha   90.00
_cell.angle_beta   90.00
_cell.angle_gamma   90.00
#
_symmetry.space_group_name_H-M   'P 1'
#
loop_
_entity.id
_entity.type
_entity.pdbx_description
1 polymer ?
#
loop_
_entity_poly.entity_id
_entity_poly.type
_entity_poly.pdbx_seq_one_letter_code
_entity_poly.pdbx_strand_id
1 'polypeptide(L)'
;MDLSSKSVLTRPTSEDWTILEDSIEEVKLRFQETIFTLGNGFVGSRGILEEGYPQGYAGTYIAGIYDRSEGQSYEIVNSPNPICVEITVNGKKLSKDNMQVIEHRRILNLQKAMLQRHSIFADSGGRYEYESMRFFSLSDMHIGAMTFSLALLDADAHVIVKIAIDGSTSNELQAVGGPIKHYSITETSNLGNEISYLEAKTNDLGILIGLAIGCEMKNATPKLRTTARSYTDGESVIQEFSFDGKKGCKYQFNSYISIYTSRELEHSPKTDCLSAARMAKRLGVSDLLKRHINAWARRWECSDIKIDGDQFIQKALRFDIYHLLIVAPPEDLDVSIAPKALSSEWYNGHVFWDIEIHMLPFFTYTQPKVARDFLMYRYRRLEQARQGALCQGYKGALWPWESASSGKDETPQTWINFDGTKIPVYNSIREHHIVSDVTYALLSYYEASGDEEFMLQYGAEMIFEAARFWASRNIYDSIRKQHVIKEAIGPNEFQESVDNNSYTNYMAKWVLKSGSELYNSLKNKHPRTLRTITEKIRLQAQEVDIWKELSDKIVFLIDSKGLIEEFEGYFGKKDITISEWDENDMPVWPSAVKLAEVKETQLIKQADVMLLLNLFPNAFSLNVKKINLEYYEKRTVHKSSLSIPSYAIIALEIGEIEKAYRRFTLAVKSDLYDIYRNTDHGVHAAAIGGAWQVAICGFGGIRLREGLLVVNPTLPNNWTRMRFCLWFKNSLIEFALLKREITAIMLKGQTEVELELFGNKYRLCKGQRIYAKED
;
A
#
# COMPACT_ATOMS: atom_id res chain seq x y z
N MET A 1 -25.80 17.00 -14.61
CA MET A 1 -26.79 15.91 -14.53
C MET A 1 -27.65 16.20 -13.32
N ASP A 2 -28.92 16.34 -13.54
CA ASP A 2 -29.90 16.60 -12.49
C ASP A 2 -30.15 15.31 -11.71
N LEU A 3 -29.67 15.24 -10.47
CA LEU A 3 -29.82 14.07 -9.56
C LEU A 3 -31.18 14.08 -8.83
N SER A 4 -32.06 15.05 -9.15
CA SER A 4 -33.29 15.31 -8.39
C SER A 4 -34.43 14.29 -8.62
N SER A 5 -34.29 13.33 -9.55
CA SER A 5 -35.33 12.33 -9.83
C SER A 5 -34.83 10.95 -10.26
N LYS A 6 -33.52 10.67 -10.17
CA LYS A 6 -32.95 9.36 -10.55
C LYS A 6 -32.27 8.70 -9.35
N SER A 7 -32.26 7.36 -9.33
CA SER A 7 -31.55 6.53 -8.36
C SER A 7 -30.17 7.10 -8.03
N VAL A 8 -29.77 7.06 -6.75
CA VAL A 8 -28.42 7.41 -6.28
C VAL A 8 -27.36 6.55 -6.98
N LEU A 9 -27.74 5.37 -7.46
CA LEU A 9 -26.89 4.47 -8.21
C LEU A 9 -26.65 4.98 -9.64
N THR A 10 -25.43 5.40 -9.93
CA THR A 10 -24.98 5.59 -11.31
C THR A 10 -24.72 4.23 -11.94
N ARG A 11 -25.13 4.00 -13.22
CA ARG A 11 -24.79 2.76 -13.91
C ARG A 11 -23.26 2.55 -13.90
N PRO A 12 -22.76 1.33 -13.56
CA PRO A 12 -21.35 1.03 -13.67
C PRO A 12 -20.87 1.27 -15.10
N THR A 13 -19.67 1.78 -15.25
CA THR A 13 -19.08 2.11 -16.55
C THR A 13 -18.72 0.86 -17.36
N SER A 14 -18.31 -0.21 -16.69
CA SER A 14 -18.11 -1.58 -17.21
C SER A 14 -17.81 -2.51 -16.04
N GLU A 15 -17.95 -3.82 -16.22
CA GLU A 15 -17.74 -4.81 -15.16
C GLU A 15 -16.30 -4.88 -14.65
N ASP A 16 -15.33 -4.55 -15.51
CA ASP A 16 -13.91 -4.55 -15.20
C ASP A 16 -13.43 -3.36 -14.33
N TRP A 17 -14.35 -2.42 -14.02
CA TRP A 17 -14.14 -1.29 -13.13
C TRP A 17 -14.94 -1.38 -11.82
N THR A 18 -15.55 -2.52 -11.54
CA THR A 18 -16.43 -2.64 -10.37
C THR A 18 -16.18 -3.92 -9.60
N ILE A 19 -16.10 -3.78 -8.27
CA ILE A 19 -16.15 -4.90 -7.34
C ILE A 19 -17.56 -4.93 -6.76
N LEU A 20 -18.21 -6.10 -6.83
CA LEU A 20 -19.60 -6.30 -6.48
C LEU A 20 -19.75 -7.22 -5.27
N GLU A 21 -20.61 -6.83 -4.34
CA GLU A 21 -21.23 -7.69 -3.34
C GLU A 21 -22.76 -7.68 -3.61
N ASP A 22 -23.36 -8.82 -3.74
CA ASP A 22 -24.79 -9.00 -4.06
C ASP A 22 -25.57 -9.74 -2.97
N SER A 23 -24.92 -10.07 -1.85
CA SER A 23 -25.53 -10.69 -0.67
C SER A 23 -24.75 -10.35 0.59
N ILE A 24 -25.42 -10.34 1.75
CA ILE A 24 -24.78 -10.20 3.06
C ILE A 24 -24.44 -11.60 3.58
N GLU A 25 -23.16 -11.97 3.52
CA GLU A 25 -22.62 -13.16 4.14
C GLU A 25 -21.85 -12.77 5.40
N GLU A 26 -22.35 -13.11 6.58
CA GLU A 26 -21.75 -12.66 7.87
C GLU A 26 -20.28 -13.00 8.01
N VAL A 27 -19.87 -14.18 7.56
CA VAL A 27 -18.46 -14.65 7.63
C VAL A 27 -17.53 -13.88 6.69
N LYS A 28 -18.06 -13.14 5.71
CA LYS A 28 -17.29 -12.36 4.75
C LYS A 28 -17.35 -10.85 4.99
N LEU A 29 -18.19 -10.37 5.91
CA LEU A 29 -18.40 -8.93 6.07
C LEU A 29 -17.10 -8.18 6.39
N ARG A 30 -16.25 -8.69 7.26
CA ARG A 30 -14.98 -8.05 7.60
C ARG A 30 -13.98 -8.05 6.45
N PHE A 31 -13.91 -9.14 5.69
CA PHE A 31 -13.19 -9.19 4.43
C PHE A 31 -13.69 -8.13 3.45
N GLN A 32 -15.02 -8.02 3.29
CA GLN A 32 -15.64 -7.04 2.40
C GLN A 32 -15.41 -5.60 2.87
N GLU A 33 -15.36 -5.33 4.19
CA GLU A 33 -14.96 -4.03 4.69
C GLU A 33 -13.58 -3.61 4.18
N THR A 34 -12.64 -4.55 4.14
CA THR A 34 -11.28 -4.31 3.65
C THR A 34 -11.26 -4.03 2.16
N ILE A 35 -11.84 -4.91 1.33
CA ILE A 35 -11.76 -4.75 -0.13
C ILE A 35 -12.58 -3.56 -0.65
N PHE A 36 -13.52 -3.05 0.14
CA PHE A 36 -14.31 -1.85 -0.14
C PHE A 36 -13.74 -0.57 0.53
N THR A 37 -12.50 -0.59 1.00
CA THR A 37 -11.84 0.59 1.56
C THR A 37 -11.82 1.73 0.56
N LEU A 38 -12.24 2.90 1.01
CA LEU A 38 -12.11 4.17 0.30
C LEU A 38 -10.92 4.95 0.85
N GLY A 39 -10.24 5.70 0.00
CA GLY A 39 -9.15 6.57 0.45
C GLY A 39 -8.73 7.59 -0.58
N ASN A 40 -7.88 8.52 -0.17
CA ASN A 40 -7.38 9.60 -1.02
C ASN A 40 -5.90 9.97 -0.75
N GLY A 41 -5.20 9.12 0.03
CA GLY A 41 -3.82 9.33 0.46
C GLY A 41 -3.68 10.02 1.82
N PHE A 42 -4.68 10.81 2.24
CA PHE A 42 -4.73 11.41 3.58
C PHE A 42 -5.53 10.54 4.55
N VAL A 43 -6.68 10.03 4.13
CA VAL A 43 -7.54 9.16 4.93
C VAL A 43 -7.85 7.88 4.19
N GLY A 44 -7.88 6.75 4.92
CA GLY A 44 -8.44 5.47 4.52
C GLY A 44 -9.62 5.12 5.42
N SER A 45 -10.74 4.72 4.82
CA SER A 45 -11.95 4.33 5.54
C SER A 45 -12.46 2.99 5.02
N ARG A 46 -12.55 2.01 5.92
CA ARG A 46 -13.07 0.67 5.59
C ARG A 46 -14.50 0.72 5.08
N GLY A 47 -14.84 -0.24 4.25
CA GLY A 47 -16.17 -0.34 3.63
C GLY A 47 -17.25 -0.87 4.55
N ILE A 48 -17.32 -0.41 5.81
CA ILE A 48 -18.37 -0.83 6.76
C ILE A 48 -19.78 -0.46 6.26
N LEU A 49 -20.80 -1.22 6.67
CA LEU A 49 -22.20 -0.83 6.53
C LEU A 49 -22.49 0.40 7.40
N GLU A 50 -23.19 1.40 6.88
CA GLU A 50 -23.37 2.70 7.52
C GLU A 50 -24.08 2.60 8.87
N GLU A 51 -25.02 1.64 9.02
CA GLU A 51 -25.74 1.36 10.25
C GLU A 51 -24.94 0.58 11.30
N GLY A 52 -23.73 0.10 10.93
CA GLY A 52 -22.94 -0.80 11.76
C GLY A 52 -23.59 -2.18 11.96
N TYR A 53 -22.82 -3.10 12.55
CA TYR A 53 -23.28 -4.42 12.99
C TYR A 53 -22.33 -4.95 14.08
N PRO A 54 -22.75 -5.94 14.91
CA PRO A 54 -22.02 -6.32 16.13
C PRO A 54 -20.56 -6.71 15.97
N GLN A 55 -20.19 -7.35 14.84
CA GLN A 55 -18.82 -7.78 14.51
C GLN A 55 -18.13 -6.81 13.53
N GLY A 56 -18.78 -5.69 13.17
CA GLY A 56 -18.25 -4.70 12.25
C GLY A 56 -17.08 -3.94 12.83
N TYR A 57 -16.13 -3.60 11.99
CA TYR A 57 -14.95 -2.83 12.38
C TYR A 57 -14.85 -1.54 11.57
N ALA A 58 -15.29 -0.44 12.19
CA ALA A 58 -15.26 0.89 11.61
C ALA A 58 -13.83 1.45 11.65
N GLY A 59 -13.02 1.07 10.68
CA GLY A 59 -11.65 1.58 10.55
C GLY A 59 -11.61 2.90 9.78
N THR A 60 -11.09 3.96 10.41
CA THR A 60 -10.79 5.26 9.81
C THR A 60 -9.35 5.64 10.18
N TYR A 61 -8.43 5.54 9.22
CA TYR A 61 -7.00 5.78 9.43
C TYR A 61 -6.57 7.03 8.71
N ILE A 62 -5.89 7.94 9.44
CA ILE A 62 -5.31 9.16 8.89
C ILE A 62 -3.81 8.95 8.76
N ALA A 63 -3.26 9.20 7.59
CA ALA A 63 -1.85 8.97 7.30
C ALA A 63 -0.94 9.74 8.28
N GLY A 64 0.00 9.02 8.91
CA GLY A 64 0.97 9.60 9.83
C GLY A 64 0.45 9.92 11.24
N ILE A 65 -0.79 9.54 11.57
CA ILE A 65 -1.32 9.69 12.93
C ILE A 65 -1.05 8.42 13.72
N TYR A 66 -0.08 8.50 14.60
CA TYR A 66 0.34 7.42 15.49
C TYR A 66 0.14 7.81 16.95
N ASP A 67 -0.03 6.81 17.79
CA ASP A 67 0.00 6.94 19.24
C ASP A 67 0.43 5.61 19.88
N ARG A 68 0.67 5.59 21.18
CA ARG A 68 1.02 4.37 21.92
C ARG A 68 0.40 4.32 23.30
N SER A 69 0.23 3.11 23.80
CA SER A 69 0.01 2.82 25.20
C SER A 69 1.33 2.69 25.95
N GLU A 70 1.32 2.90 27.25
CA GLU A 70 2.52 2.81 28.10
C GLU A 70 3.21 1.44 27.93
N GLY A 71 4.50 1.48 27.62
CA GLY A 71 5.34 0.29 27.43
C GLY A 71 5.14 -0.45 26.09
N GLN A 72 4.40 0.12 25.14
CA GLN A 72 4.18 -0.46 23.80
C GLN A 72 4.82 0.38 22.69
N SER A 73 4.94 -0.21 21.49
CA SER A 73 5.34 0.49 20.26
C SER A 73 4.24 1.45 19.81
N TYR A 74 4.59 2.44 18.99
CA TYR A 74 3.61 3.29 18.35
C TYR A 74 2.73 2.49 17.38
N GLU A 75 1.45 2.82 17.32
CA GLU A 75 0.47 2.23 16.40
C GLU A 75 -0.25 3.34 15.63
N ILE A 76 -0.64 3.06 14.38
CA ILE A 76 -1.53 3.96 13.65
C ILE A 76 -2.90 3.99 14.35
N VAL A 77 -3.45 5.19 14.53
CA VAL A 77 -4.67 5.39 15.29
C VAL A 77 -5.91 5.11 14.44
N ASN A 78 -6.78 4.22 14.89
CA ASN A 78 -8.16 4.16 14.39
C ASN A 78 -8.94 5.36 14.93
N SER A 79 -9.06 6.38 14.08
CA SER A 79 -9.67 7.69 14.40
C SER A 79 -11.18 7.61 14.51
N PRO A 80 -11.86 8.65 15.07
CA PRO A 80 -13.33 8.71 15.12
C PRO A 80 -13.97 8.46 13.76
N ASN A 81 -15.06 7.67 13.73
CA ASN A 81 -15.74 7.26 12.50
C ASN A 81 -16.78 8.30 12.05
N PRO A 82 -16.59 8.97 10.89
CA PRO A 82 -17.58 9.92 10.36
C PRO A 82 -18.64 9.27 9.46
N ILE A 83 -18.58 7.93 9.26
CA ILE A 83 -19.50 7.17 8.43
C ILE A 83 -20.45 6.39 9.33
N CYS A 84 -21.36 7.08 9.97
CA CYS A 84 -22.34 6.46 10.86
C CYS A 84 -23.73 7.01 10.55
N VAL A 85 -24.65 6.12 10.11
CA VAL A 85 -26.04 6.45 9.82
C VAL A 85 -26.95 5.44 10.50
N GLU A 86 -27.79 5.89 11.43
CA GLU A 86 -28.83 5.10 12.03
C GLU A 86 -30.19 5.59 11.56
N ILE A 87 -30.98 4.68 10.95
CA ILE A 87 -32.34 4.97 10.54
C ILE A 87 -33.29 4.09 11.36
N THR A 88 -34.29 4.72 11.96
CA THR A 88 -35.35 4.03 12.71
C THR A 88 -36.67 4.28 12.02
N VAL A 89 -37.42 3.22 11.73
CA VAL A 89 -38.75 3.27 11.13
C VAL A 89 -39.74 2.68 12.12
N ASN A 90 -40.74 3.48 12.56
CA ASN A 90 -41.70 3.10 13.59
C ASN A 90 -41.06 2.51 14.86
N GLY A 91 -39.89 3.09 15.29
CA GLY A 91 -39.16 2.65 16.48
C GLY A 91 -38.24 1.44 16.28
N LYS A 92 -38.13 0.89 15.06
CA LYS A 92 -37.28 -0.26 14.73
C LYS A 92 -36.11 0.16 13.86
N LYS A 93 -34.90 -0.22 14.21
CA LYS A 93 -33.66 0.13 13.48
C LYS A 93 -33.65 -0.60 12.13
N LEU A 94 -33.33 0.15 11.07
CA LEU A 94 -33.14 -0.37 9.71
C LEU A 94 -31.76 -1.01 9.61
N SER A 95 -31.66 -2.29 9.87
CA SER A 95 -30.43 -3.07 9.81
C SER A 95 -30.71 -4.55 9.58
N LYS A 96 -29.69 -5.29 9.11
CA LYS A 96 -29.76 -6.74 8.90
C LYS A 96 -30.14 -7.53 10.18
N ASP A 97 -29.81 -7.00 11.35
CA ASP A 97 -30.06 -7.68 12.64
C ASP A 97 -31.49 -7.48 13.14
N ASN A 98 -32.19 -6.46 12.64
CA ASN A 98 -33.53 -6.10 13.10
C ASN A 98 -34.62 -6.31 12.06
N MET A 99 -34.27 -6.38 10.78
CA MET A 99 -35.21 -6.54 9.67
C MET A 99 -34.73 -7.59 8.67
N GLN A 100 -35.64 -8.20 7.96
CA GLN A 100 -35.29 -9.09 6.85
C GLN A 100 -34.67 -8.27 5.72
N VAL A 101 -33.50 -8.67 5.22
CA VAL A 101 -32.91 -8.13 4.00
C VAL A 101 -33.45 -8.92 2.82
N ILE A 102 -34.22 -8.25 1.94
CA ILE A 102 -34.81 -8.85 0.74
C ILE A 102 -33.84 -8.75 -0.44
N GLU A 103 -33.18 -7.60 -0.56
CA GLU A 103 -32.20 -7.33 -1.60
C GLU A 103 -31.03 -6.57 -0.98
N HIS A 104 -29.82 -6.91 -1.41
CA HIS A 104 -28.61 -6.20 -1.03
C HIS A 104 -27.62 -6.19 -2.17
N ARG A 105 -27.01 -5.03 -2.39
CA ARG A 105 -25.93 -4.85 -3.34
C ARG A 105 -25.02 -3.72 -2.91
N ARG A 106 -23.70 -3.97 -2.88
CA ARG A 106 -22.68 -2.92 -2.80
C ARG A 106 -21.77 -2.98 -4.02
N ILE A 107 -21.34 -1.82 -4.47
CA ILE A 107 -20.46 -1.67 -5.64
C ILE A 107 -19.35 -0.68 -5.29
N LEU A 108 -18.11 -1.15 -5.26
CA LEU A 108 -16.95 -0.28 -5.31
C LEU A 108 -16.62 0.01 -6.78
N ASN A 109 -16.76 1.28 -7.16
CA ASN A 109 -16.36 1.75 -8.47
C ASN A 109 -14.89 2.20 -8.42
N LEU A 110 -13.98 1.38 -8.94
CA LEU A 110 -12.54 1.61 -8.93
C LEU A 110 -12.13 2.87 -9.72
N GLN A 111 -12.80 3.10 -10.86
CA GLN A 111 -12.50 4.24 -11.73
C GLN A 111 -12.81 5.58 -11.07
N LYS A 112 -13.89 5.61 -10.28
CA LYS A 112 -14.40 6.82 -9.64
C LYS A 112 -14.11 6.85 -8.15
N ALA A 113 -13.48 5.82 -7.59
CA ALA A 113 -13.18 5.68 -6.17
C ALA A 113 -14.37 6.03 -5.26
N MET A 114 -15.49 5.41 -5.50
CA MET A 114 -16.71 5.60 -4.73
C MET A 114 -17.39 4.28 -4.41
N LEU A 115 -17.98 4.19 -3.23
CA LEU A 115 -18.76 3.04 -2.78
C LEU A 115 -20.24 3.37 -2.87
N GLN A 116 -21.01 2.50 -3.52
CA GLN A 116 -22.46 2.59 -3.68
C GLN A 116 -23.12 1.39 -3.03
N ARG A 117 -24.31 1.61 -2.46
CA ARG A 117 -25.13 0.55 -1.87
C ARG A 117 -26.58 0.71 -2.26
N HIS A 118 -27.25 -0.42 -2.45
CA HIS A 118 -28.71 -0.54 -2.54
C HIS A 118 -29.13 -1.71 -1.65
N SER A 119 -30.15 -1.53 -0.83
CA SER A 119 -30.72 -2.59 0.01
C SER A 119 -32.22 -2.39 0.17
N ILE A 120 -32.97 -3.50 0.17
CA ILE A 120 -34.38 -3.50 0.54
C ILE A 120 -34.55 -4.31 1.83
N PHE A 121 -35.05 -3.62 2.83
CA PHE A 121 -35.39 -4.21 4.13
C PHE A 121 -36.90 -4.40 4.25
N ALA A 122 -37.35 -5.38 5.01
CA ALA A 122 -38.75 -5.63 5.30
C ALA A 122 -39.01 -6.06 6.72
N ASP A 123 -40.18 -5.65 7.22
CA ASP A 123 -40.74 -6.16 8.45
C ASP A 123 -42.29 -6.17 8.36
N SER A 124 -43.01 -6.39 9.47
CA SER A 124 -44.48 -6.37 9.51
C SER A 124 -45.10 -5.02 9.13
N GLY A 125 -44.30 -3.91 9.17
CA GLY A 125 -44.76 -2.56 8.82
C GLY A 125 -44.63 -2.22 7.32
N GLY A 126 -43.87 -3.01 6.54
CA GLY A 126 -43.67 -2.79 5.13
C GLY A 126 -42.23 -3.03 4.65
N ARG A 127 -41.99 -2.60 3.40
CA ARG A 127 -40.65 -2.62 2.79
C ARG A 127 -40.06 -1.22 2.72
N TYR A 128 -38.74 -1.18 2.89
CA TYR A 128 -37.96 0.05 2.98
C TYR A 128 -36.76 -0.07 2.05
N GLU A 129 -36.66 0.80 1.05
CA GLU A 129 -35.53 0.84 0.13
C GLU A 129 -34.51 1.86 0.64
N TYR A 130 -33.27 1.42 0.80
CA TYR A 130 -32.11 2.24 1.18
C TYR A 130 -31.10 2.28 0.04
N GLU A 131 -30.71 3.46 -0.37
CA GLU A 131 -29.59 3.66 -1.29
C GLU A 131 -28.57 4.61 -0.67
N SER A 132 -27.27 4.34 -0.86
CA SER A 132 -26.20 5.25 -0.47
C SER A 132 -25.09 5.34 -1.52
N MET A 133 -24.35 6.44 -1.49
CA MET A 133 -23.09 6.66 -2.21
C MET A 133 -22.18 7.52 -1.35
N ARG A 134 -20.91 7.09 -1.22
CA ARG A 134 -19.89 7.84 -0.44
C ARG A 134 -18.53 7.82 -1.10
N PHE A 135 -17.72 8.84 -0.83
CA PHE A 135 -16.33 8.97 -1.28
C PHE A 135 -15.56 9.94 -0.39
N PHE A 136 -14.23 9.78 -0.33
CA PHE A 136 -13.29 10.77 0.17
C PHE A 136 -12.64 11.47 -1.01
N SER A 137 -12.70 12.80 -1.04
CA SER A 137 -12.35 13.59 -2.23
C SER A 137 -10.83 13.55 -2.49
N LEU A 138 -10.45 13.26 -3.74
CA LEU A 138 -9.06 13.39 -4.20
C LEU A 138 -8.70 14.82 -4.62
N SER A 139 -9.70 15.66 -4.92
CA SER A 139 -9.47 17.07 -5.29
C SER A 139 -9.31 17.99 -4.07
N ASP A 140 -9.78 17.56 -2.91
CA ASP A 140 -9.60 18.21 -1.60
C ASP A 140 -9.56 17.08 -0.57
N MET A 141 -8.37 16.76 -0.07
CA MET A 141 -8.13 15.57 0.74
C MET A 141 -8.81 15.59 2.11
N HIS A 142 -9.13 16.76 2.59
CA HIS A 142 -9.79 16.96 3.88
C HIS A 142 -11.31 16.77 3.82
N ILE A 143 -11.88 16.55 2.63
CA ILE A 143 -13.32 16.47 2.42
C ILE A 143 -13.76 15.06 2.04
N GLY A 144 -14.77 14.56 2.78
CA GLY A 144 -15.59 13.42 2.39
C GLY A 144 -17.04 13.84 2.14
N ALA A 145 -17.77 13.03 1.39
CA ALA A 145 -19.18 13.25 1.17
C ALA A 145 -19.94 11.93 1.08
N MET A 146 -21.13 11.92 1.66
CA MET A 146 -22.08 10.82 1.54
C MET A 146 -23.45 11.36 1.17
N THR A 147 -24.13 10.70 0.24
CA THR A 147 -25.56 10.91 -0.02
C THR A 147 -26.28 9.59 0.14
N PHE A 148 -27.42 9.62 0.78
CA PHE A 148 -28.27 8.42 0.93
C PHE A 148 -29.74 8.78 0.87
N SER A 149 -30.57 7.78 0.62
CA SER A 149 -32.03 7.94 0.57
C SER A 149 -32.75 6.75 1.18
N LEU A 150 -33.91 7.04 1.76
CA LEU A 150 -34.88 6.07 2.24
C LEU A 150 -36.19 6.24 1.46
N ALA A 151 -36.72 5.16 0.88
CA ALA A 151 -38.06 5.13 0.33
C ALA A 151 -38.96 4.19 1.13
N LEU A 152 -40.18 4.68 1.47
CA LEU A 152 -41.20 3.89 2.14
C LEU A 152 -42.12 3.26 1.07
N LEU A 153 -41.99 1.96 0.80
CA LEU A 153 -42.61 1.34 -0.36
C LEU A 153 -44.10 1.01 -0.15
N ASP A 154 -44.46 0.60 1.06
CA ASP A 154 -45.78 -0.02 1.29
C ASP A 154 -46.72 0.76 2.23
N ALA A 155 -46.22 1.52 3.19
CA ALA A 155 -46.99 2.22 4.21
C ALA A 155 -46.36 3.54 4.64
N ASP A 156 -47.16 4.42 5.23
CA ASP A 156 -46.69 5.60 5.96
C ASP A 156 -45.95 5.13 7.23
N ALA A 157 -44.91 5.86 7.63
CA ALA A 157 -44.16 5.51 8.82
C ALA A 157 -43.54 6.75 9.49
N HIS A 158 -43.36 6.71 10.82
CA HIS A 158 -42.53 7.66 11.53
C HIS A 158 -41.07 7.28 11.35
N VAL A 159 -40.25 8.22 10.88
CA VAL A 159 -38.85 8.00 10.55
C VAL A 159 -37.96 8.91 11.40
N ILE A 160 -36.92 8.33 11.97
CA ILE A 160 -35.83 9.07 12.61
C ILE A 160 -34.53 8.69 11.90
N VAL A 161 -33.77 9.68 11.44
CA VAL A 161 -32.47 9.53 10.80
C VAL A 161 -31.43 10.22 11.65
N LYS A 162 -30.44 9.48 12.14
CA LYS A 162 -29.28 10.00 12.86
C LYS A 162 -28.03 9.87 12.00
N ILE A 163 -27.27 10.93 11.85
CA ILE A 163 -25.98 10.97 11.19
C ILE A 163 -24.97 11.43 12.23
N ALA A 164 -23.90 10.66 12.43
CA ALA A 164 -23.01 10.89 13.56
C ALA A 164 -21.53 10.86 13.17
N ILE A 165 -20.71 11.53 13.98
CA ILE A 165 -19.29 11.18 14.17
C ILE A 165 -19.24 10.35 15.46
N ASP A 166 -18.82 9.10 15.32
CA ASP A 166 -18.66 8.18 16.44
C ASP A 166 -17.23 8.25 16.98
N GLY A 167 -17.07 8.81 18.17
CA GLY A 167 -15.79 8.91 18.87
C GLY A 167 -15.45 7.72 19.76
N SER A 168 -16.23 6.63 19.73
CA SER A 168 -16.00 5.43 20.55
C SER A 168 -15.06 4.40 19.92
N THR A 169 -14.57 4.64 18.68
CA THR A 169 -13.69 3.72 17.95
C THR A 169 -12.37 3.47 18.67
N SER A 170 -11.82 2.27 18.49
CA SER A 170 -10.56 1.82 19.07
C SER A 170 -9.81 0.94 18.08
N ASN A 171 -8.49 0.78 18.28
CA ASN A 171 -7.73 -0.26 17.59
C ASN A 171 -8.14 -1.63 18.14
N GLU A 172 -8.19 -2.64 17.26
CA GLU A 172 -8.28 -4.04 17.69
C GLU A 172 -6.92 -4.52 18.16
N LEU A 173 -6.88 -5.31 19.22
CA LEU A 173 -5.63 -5.89 19.68
C LEU A 173 -5.19 -7.02 18.74
N GLN A 174 -3.95 -6.90 18.26
CA GLN A 174 -3.30 -7.98 17.49
C GLN A 174 -2.85 -9.15 18.37
N ALA A 175 -2.82 -8.95 19.71
CA ALA A 175 -2.42 -9.91 20.72
C ALA A 175 -3.37 -9.88 21.94
N VAL A 176 -3.04 -10.61 22.98
CA VAL A 176 -3.88 -10.76 24.20
C VAL A 176 -4.05 -9.43 24.96
N GLY A 177 -5.29 -8.98 25.19
CA GLY A 177 -5.56 -7.81 26.05
C GLY A 177 -6.85 -7.02 25.80
N GLY A 178 -7.47 -7.10 24.62
CA GLY A 178 -8.68 -6.35 24.24
C GLY A 178 -8.38 -5.05 23.47
N PRO A 179 -9.40 -4.36 22.94
CA PRO A 179 -9.24 -3.17 22.11
C PRO A 179 -8.53 -2.02 22.85
N ILE A 180 -7.68 -1.26 22.13
CA ILE A 180 -6.97 -0.10 22.68
C ILE A 180 -7.52 1.17 22.05
N LYS A 181 -7.92 2.13 22.87
CA LYS A 181 -8.30 3.47 22.44
C LYS A 181 -7.14 4.44 22.63
N HIS A 182 -6.57 4.92 21.53
CA HIS A 182 -5.39 5.77 21.49
C HIS A 182 -5.67 7.26 21.67
N TYR A 183 -6.90 7.66 21.94
CA TYR A 183 -7.27 9.07 22.13
C TYR A 183 -8.40 9.25 23.12
N SER A 184 -8.55 10.47 23.58
CA SER A 184 -9.70 10.96 24.35
C SER A 184 -10.40 12.08 23.60
N ILE A 185 -11.72 12.22 23.75
CA ILE A 185 -12.48 13.33 23.20
C ILE A 185 -12.24 14.58 24.04
N THR A 186 -11.71 15.63 23.41
CA THR A 186 -11.38 16.90 24.08
C THR A 186 -12.46 17.96 23.89
N GLU A 187 -13.19 17.90 22.76
CA GLU A 187 -14.25 18.84 22.48
C GLU A 187 -15.35 18.23 21.62
N THR A 188 -16.60 18.56 21.96
CA THR A 188 -17.76 18.36 21.08
C THR A 188 -18.53 19.67 20.99
N SER A 189 -18.97 20.07 19.80
CA SER A 189 -19.76 21.27 19.63
C SER A 189 -20.76 21.17 18.48
N ASN A 190 -21.90 21.83 18.64
CA ASN A 190 -22.96 21.92 17.65
C ASN A 190 -23.22 23.39 17.30
N LEU A 191 -23.03 23.75 16.05
CA LEU A 191 -23.26 25.10 15.54
C LEU A 191 -24.68 25.19 14.95
N GLY A 192 -25.64 25.39 15.85
CA GLY A 192 -27.04 25.19 15.51
C GLY A 192 -27.31 23.76 15.06
N ASN A 193 -28.22 23.60 14.09
CA ASN A 193 -28.48 22.30 13.43
C ASN A 193 -27.75 22.16 12.09
N GLU A 194 -26.70 22.96 11.86
CA GLU A 194 -26.03 23.01 10.55
C GLU A 194 -24.78 22.16 10.48
N ILE A 195 -23.93 22.25 11.52
CA ILE A 195 -22.63 21.57 11.57
C ILE A 195 -22.36 21.10 12.99
N SER A 196 -21.94 19.85 13.13
CA SER A 196 -21.45 19.29 14.38
C SER A 196 -19.93 19.04 14.26
N TYR A 197 -19.20 19.25 15.35
CA TYR A 197 -17.75 19.10 15.44
C TYR A 197 -17.37 18.20 16.62
N LEU A 198 -16.36 17.35 16.39
CA LEU A 198 -15.72 16.52 17.40
C LEU A 198 -14.21 16.67 17.28
N GLU A 199 -13.52 16.87 18.41
CA GLU A 199 -12.07 16.85 18.51
C GLU A 199 -11.62 15.72 19.42
N ALA A 200 -10.73 14.89 18.92
CA ALA A 200 -10.01 13.88 19.66
C ALA A 200 -8.54 14.30 19.81
N LYS A 201 -7.92 13.93 20.94
CA LYS A 201 -6.51 14.15 21.22
C LYS A 201 -5.86 12.82 21.53
N THR A 202 -4.78 12.48 20.80
CA THR A 202 -4.02 11.25 21.07
C THR A 202 -3.36 11.30 22.44
N ASN A 203 -3.26 10.14 23.11
CA ASN A 203 -2.96 10.08 24.54
C ASN A 203 -1.49 10.38 24.85
N ASP A 204 -0.53 9.88 24.05
CA ASP A 204 0.92 10.07 24.25
C ASP A 204 1.45 11.27 23.45
N LEU A 205 1.23 11.27 22.11
CA LEU A 205 1.77 12.33 21.25
C LEU A 205 0.98 13.64 21.30
N GLY A 206 -0.24 13.63 21.82
CA GLY A 206 -1.06 14.83 21.96
C GLY A 206 -1.55 15.44 20.66
N ILE A 207 -1.57 14.68 19.57
CA ILE A 207 -2.04 15.13 18.25
C ILE A 207 -3.55 15.35 18.30
N LEU A 208 -4.00 16.53 17.88
CA LEU A 208 -5.42 16.83 17.74
C LEU A 208 -5.94 16.32 16.40
N ILE A 209 -7.06 15.62 16.43
CA ILE A 209 -7.80 15.12 15.27
C ILE A 209 -9.18 15.77 15.30
N GLY A 210 -9.42 16.72 14.40
CA GLY A 210 -10.70 17.40 14.28
C GLY A 210 -11.53 16.81 13.15
N LEU A 211 -12.81 16.52 13.44
CA LEU A 211 -13.80 16.09 12.46
C LEU A 211 -15.03 16.99 12.54
N ALA A 212 -15.58 17.38 11.38
CA ALA A 212 -16.88 18.04 11.35
C ALA A 212 -17.81 17.39 10.33
N ILE A 213 -19.09 17.34 10.63
CA ILE A 213 -20.15 16.93 9.70
C ILE A 213 -21.17 18.06 9.54
N GLY A 214 -21.54 18.33 8.28
CA GLY A 214 -22.67 19.18 7.95
C GLY A 214 -23.71 18.37 7.20
N CYS A 215 -24.95 18.26 7.74
CA CYS A 215 -25.98 17.44 7.14
C CYS A 215 -27.13 18.29 6.59
N GLU A 216 -27.84 17.75 5.62
CA GLU A 216 -29.07 18.32 5.07
C GLU A 216 -30.02 17.27 4.56
N MET A 217 -31.30 17.51 4.69
CA MET A 217 -32.35 16.78 4.03
C MET A 217 -32.75 17.50 2.74
N LYS A 218 -32.72 16.81 1.61
CA LYS A 218 -33.07 17.35 0.27
C LYS A 218 -34.48 16.92 -0.12
N ASN A 219 -35.24 17.87 -0.73
CA ASN A 219 -36.49 17.62 -1.50
C ASN A 219 -37.48 16.64 -0.89
N ALA A 220 -37.98 16.96 0.29
CA ALA A 220 -39.20 16.30 0.79
C ALA A 220 -40.43 16.90 0.07
N THR A 221 -41.05 16.16 -0.83
CA THR A 221 -42.37 16.52 -1.38
C THR A 221 -43.39 15.49 -0.89
N PRO A 222 -44.48 15.88 -0.29
CA PRO A 222 -45.04 17.23 -0.05
C PRO A 222 -44.37 17.92 1.13
N LYS A 223 -44.72 19.19 1.45
CA LYS A 223 -44.19 20.00 2.56
C LYS A 223 -44.17 19.20 3.88
N LEU A 224 -43.03 18.53 4.14
CA LEU A 224 -42.84 17.64 5.26
C LEU A 224 -42.52 18.49 6.49
N ARG A 225 -43.23 18.29 7.59
CA ARG A 225 -42.80 18.80 8.89
C ARG A 225 -41.64 17.94 9.38
N THR A 226 -40.45 18.49 9.29
CA THR A 226 -39.24 17.82 9.79
C THR A 226 -38.74 18.55 11.02
N THR A 227 -38.46 17.82 12.10
CA THR A 227 -37.73 18.31 13.25
C THR A 227 -36.26 17.94 13.03
N ALA A 228 -35.38 18.93 13.06
CA ALA A 228 -33.92 18.73 13.02
C ALA A 228 -33.32 19.18 14.36
N ARG A 229 -32.45 18.36 14.94
CA ARG A 229 -31.70 18.70 16.16
C ARG A 229 -30.29 18.14 16.11
N SER A 230 -29.37 18.81 16.77
CA SER A 230 -28.00 18.35 16.96
C SER A 230 -27.68 18.25 18.45
N TYR A 231 -27.04 17.17 18.86
CA TYR A 231 -26.69 16.93 20.25
C TYR A 231 -25.47 16.04 20.38
N THR A 232 -24.91 15.96 21.58
CA THR A 232 -23.84 15.04 21.93
C THR A 232 -24.43 13.89 22.75
N ASP A 233 -24.01 12.67 22.44
CA ASP A 233 -24.38 11.47 23.18
C ASP A 233 -23.11 10.63 23.43
N GLY A 234 -22.70 10.56 24.69
CA GLY A 234 -21.43 9.97 25.07
C GLY A 234 -20.26 10.69 24.36
N GLU A 235 -19.47 9.92 23.61
CA GLU A 235 -18.33 10.41 22.84
C GLU A 235 -18.68 10.74 21.38
N SER A 236 -19.96 10.82 21.03
CA SER A 236 -20.43 11.04 19.66
C SER A 236 -21.16 12.36 19.51
N VAL A 237 -21.07 13.00 18.35
CA VAL A 237 -21.91 14.13 17.94
C VAL A 237 -22.90 13.67 16.88
N ILE A 238 -24.17 14.03 17.05
CA ILE A 238 -25.28 13.50 16.27
C ILE A 238 -26.09 14.64 15.65
N GLN A 239 -26.43 14.52 14.36
CA GLN A 239 -27.47 15.31 13.69
C GLN A 239 -28.67 14.41 13.40
N GLU A 240 -29.81 14.74 13.96
CA GLU A 240 -31.04 13.94 13.90
C GLU A 240 -32.14 14.67 13.12
N PHE A 241 -32.80 13.93 12.24
CA PHE A 241 -33.99 14.36 11.51
C PHE A 241 -35.15 13.42 11.84
N SER A 242 -36.27 13.98 12.26
CA SER A 242 -37.48 13.21 12.61
C SER A 242 -38.68 13.73 11.80
N PHE A 243 -39.44 12.83 11.19
CA PHE A 243 -40.57 13.16 10.33
C PHE A 243 -41.55 11.99 10.13
N ASP A 244 -42.77 12.33 9.72
CA ASP A 244 -43.79 11.35 9.32
C ASP A 244 -43.77 11.17 7.79
N GLY A 245 -43.10 10.08 7.38
CA GLY A 245 -42.91 9.74 5.97
C GLY A 245 -44.16 9.12 5.35
N LYS A 246 -44.36 9.32 4.03
CA LYS A 246 -45.48 8.86 3.28
C LYS A 246 -45.10 7.69 2.38
N LYS A 247 -46.06 6.73 2.24
CA LYS A 247 -45.96 5.62 1.28
C LYS A 247 -45.62 6.12 -0.13
N GLY A 248 -44.67 5.44 -0.77
CA GLY A 248 -44.19 5.73 -2.14
C GLY A 248 -43.29 6.95 -2.24
N CYS A 249 -42.94 7.61 -1.10
CA CYS A 249 -42.07 8.76 -1.10
C CYS A 249 -40.63 8.35 -0.80
N LYS A 250 -39.67 9.04 -1.45
CA LYS A 250 -38.24 8.88 -1.26
C LYS A 250 -37.67 10.15 -0.60
N TYR A 251 -36.92 9.95 0.48
CA TYR A 251 -36.31 11.01 1.31
C TYR A 251 -34.79 10.94 1.16
N GLN A 252 -34.16 12.03 0.72
CA GLN A 252 -32.75 12.09 0.46
C GLN A 252 -32.02 12.96 1.49
N PHE A 253 -30.83 12.48 1.94
CA PHE A 253 -29.95 13.16 2.87
C PHE A 253 -28.55 13.26 2.29
N ASN A 254 -27.85 14.35 2.63
CA ASN A 254 -26.44 14.53 2.32
C ASN A 254 -25.69 14.76 3.63
N SER A 255 -24.50 14.17 3.74
CA SER A 255 -23.52 14.44 4.79
C SER A 255 -22.22 14.92 4.14
N TYR A 256 -21.67 16.01 4.65
CA TYR A 256 -20.41 16.60 4.24
C TYR A 256 -19.43 16.51 5.39
N ILE A 257 -18.35 15.79 5.18
CA ILE A 257 -17.35 15.43 6.18
C ILE A 257 -16.12 16.29 5.96
N SER A 258 -15.52 16.81 7.02
CA SER A 258 -14.17 17.39 6.96
C SER A 258 -13.30 16.81 8.08
N ILE A 259 -12.01 16.59 7.77
CA ILE A 259 -11.02 16.00 8.68
C ILE A 259 -9.73 16.82 8.56
N TYR A 260 -9.21 17.31 9.69
CA TYR A 260 -7.92 17.99 9.82
C TYR A 260 -7.21 17.54 11.09
N THR A 261 -5.88 17.65 11.10
CA THR A 261 -5.08 17.30 12.27
C THR A 261 -4.09 18.39 12.64
N SER A 262 -3.65 18.43 13.91
CA SER A 262 -2.59 19.35 14.34
C SER A 262 -1.20 18.95 13.83
N ARG A 263 -1.05 17.76 13.18
CA ARG A 263 0.21 17.37 12.53
C ARG A 263 0.54 18.25 11.32
N GLU A 264 -0.47 18.72 10.62
CA GLU A 264 -0.36 19.56 9.42
C GLU A 264 -0.65 21.04 9.68
N LEU A 265 -1.22 21.35 10.84
CA LEU A 265 -1.59 22.70 11.25
C LEU A 265 -0.78 23.12 12.49
N GLU A 266 -0.39 24.39 12.59
CA GLU A 266 0.27 24.93 13.78
C GLU A 266 -0.74 25.34 14.89
N HIS A 267 -2.05 25.07 14.68
CA HIS A 267 -3.16 25.45 15.58
C HIS A 267 -4.21 24.35 15.67
N SER A 268 -5.24 24.55 16.51
CA SER A 268 -6.37 23.61 16.61
C SER A 268 -7.09 23.45 15.27
N PRO A 269 -7.41 22.23 14.81
CA PRO A 269 -8.07 21.97 13.55
C PRO A 269 -9.52 22.43 13.44
N LYS A 270 -10.10 22.91 14.54
CA LYS A 270 -11.53 23.26 14.63
C LYS A 270 -12.00 24.26 13.56
N THR A 271 -11.27 25.38 13.43
CA THR A 271 -11.66 26.43 12.48
C THR A 271 -11.64 25.95 11.05
N ASP A 272 -10.62 25.16 10.69
CA ASP A 272 -10.45 24.62 9.35
C ASP A 272 -11.52 23.58 9.04
N CYS A 273 -11.77 22.63 9.97
CA CYS A 273 -12.85 21.65 9.85
C CYS A 273 -14.21 22.32 9.62
N LEU A 274 -14.56 23.28 10.46
CA LEU A 274 -15.86 23.97 10.37
C LEU A 274 -16.00 24.76 9.05
N SER A 275 -14.93 25.43 8.61
CA SER A 275 -14.89 26.19 7.35
C SER A 275 -15.02 25.26 6.16
N ALA A 276 -14.27 24.17 6.14
CA ALA A 276 -14.27 23.20 5.07
C ALA A 276 -15.63 22.48 4.94
N ALA A 277 -16.23 22.05 6.07
CA ALA A 277 -17.57 21.44 6.06
C ALA A 277 -18.64 22.41 5.52
N ARG A 278 -18.58 23.71 5.88
CA ARG A 278 -19.48 24.74 5.32
C ARG A 278 -19.27 24.93 3.83
N MET A 279 -18.02 24.98 3.39
CA MET A 279 -17.70 25.11 1.98
C MET A 279 -18.19 23.90 1.19
N ALA A 280 -17.94 22.68 1.69
CA ALA A 280 -18.41 21.45 1.06
C ALA A 280 -19.94 21.42 0.92
N LYS A 281 -20.68 21.83 1.98
CA LYS A 281 -22.14 21.94 1.97
C LYS A 281 -22.65 22.97 0.93
N ARG A 282 -21.96 24.11 0.78
CA ARG A 282 -22.30 25.12 -0.24
C ARG A 282 -22.07 24.61 -1.67
N LEU A 283 -20.98 23.86 -1.90
CA LEU A 283 -20.68 23.28 -3.20
C LEU A 283 -21.70 22.18 -3.56
N GLY A 284 -22.12 21.40 -2.57
CA GLY A 284 -23.00 20.27 -2.77
C GLY A 284 -22.29 19.02 -3.30
N VAL A 285 -22.91 17.85 -3.08
CA VAL A 285 -22.33 16.54 -3.43
C VAL A 285 -22.02 16.42 -4.93
N SER A 286 -22.85 16.99 -5.82
CA SER A 286 -22.66 16.89 -7.27
C SER A 286 -21.37 17.56 -7.75
N ASP A 287 -21.04 18.76 -7.25
CA ASP A 287 -19.83 19.48 -7.65
C ASP A 287 -18.59 18.85 -7.01
N LEU A 288 -18.68 18.41 -5.75
CA LEU A 288 -17.61 17.66 -5.08
C LEU A 288 -17.30 16.37 -5.85
N LEU A 289 -18.31 15.59 -6.21
CA LEU A 289 -18.16 14.34 -6.98
C LEU A 289 -17.55 14.59 -8.36
N LYS A 290 -17.99 15.65 -9.06
CA LYS A 290 -17.42 16.01 -10.36
C LYS A 290 -15.91 16.33 -10.27
N ARG A 291 -15.51 17.10 -9.27
CA ARG A 291 -14.09 17.43 -9.02
C ARG A 291 -13.30 16.17 -8.68
N HIS A 292 -13.84 15.33 -7.81
CA HIS A 292 -13.26 14.06 -7.40
C HIS A 292 -13.03 13.12 -8.61
N ILE A 293 -14.06 12.89 -9.44
CA ILE A 293 -13.95 12.04 -10.64
C ILE A 293 -12.88 12.59 -11.61
N ASN A 294 -12.80 13.89 -11.81
CA ASN A 294 -11.79 14.51 -12.67
C ASN A 294 -10.37 14.32 -12.11
N ALA A 295 -10.18 14.35 -10.79
CA ALA A 295 -8.90 14.10 -10.16
C ALA A 295 -8.48 12.61 -10.33
N TRP A 296 -9.42 11.68 -10.13
CA TRP A 296 -9.19 10.25 -10.35
C TRP A 296 -8.90 9.91 -11.81
N ALA A 297 -9.59 10.53 -12.76
CA ALA A 297 -9.32 10.33 -14.18
C ALA A 297 -7.86 10.64 -14.54
N ARG A 298 -7.29 11.72 -13.96
CA ARG A 298 -5.87 12.08 -14.16
C ARG A 298 -4.92 11.07 -13.53
N ARG A 299 -5.25 10.48 -12.36
CA ARG A 299 -4.44 9.41 -11.75
C ARG A 299 -4.44 8.14 -12.60
N TRP A 300 -5.61 7.73 -13.06
CA TRP A 300 -5.76 6.55 -13.91
C TRP A 300 -5.11 6.70 -15.29
N GLU A 301 -5.04 7.92 -15.83
CA GLU A 301 -4.38 8.18 -17.14
C GLU A 301 -2.95 7.65 -17.18
N CYS A 302 -2.20 7.73 -16.06
CA CYS A 302 -0.82 7.30 -15.97
C CYS A 302 -0.64 5.90 -15.32
N SER A 303 -1.69 5.35 -14.70
CA SER A 303 -1.55 4.16 -13.84
C SER A 303 -2.28 2.93 -14.38
N ASP A 304 -3.29 3.10 -15.27
CA ASP A 304 -4.08 1.97 -15.80
C ASP A 304 -3.23 1.08 -16.70
N ILE A 305 -3.38 -0.23 -16.52
CA ILE A 305 -2.88 -1.25 -17.43
C ILE A 305 -4.08 -1.88 -18.12
N LYS A 306 -4.12 -1.84 -19.46
CA LYS A 306 -5.18 -2.43 -20.25
C LYS A 306 -4.72 -3.74 -20.86
N ILE A 307 -5.45 -4.79 -20.59
CA ILE A 307 -5.21 -6.15 -21.08
C ILE A 307 -6.41 -6.59 -21.91
N ASP A 308 -6.20 -6.91 -23.16
CA ASP A 308 -7.21 -7.46 -24.03
C ASP A 308 -7.09 -8.99 -24.08
N GLY A 309 -8.21 -9.71 -23.87
CA GLY A 309 -8.27 -11.17 -23.90
C GLY A 309 -8.42 -11.83 -22.52
N ASP A 310 -8.32 -11.07 -21.42
CA ASP A 310 -8.41 -11.59 -20.07
C ASP A 310 -9.14 -10.62 -19.12
N GLN A 311 -10.45 -10.72 -19.07
CA GLN A 311 -11.28 -9.83 -18.26
C GLN A 311 -11.06 -10.01 -16.76
N PHE A 312 -10.74 -11.24 -16.32
CA PHE A 312 -10.47 -11.52 -14.91
C PHE A 312 -9.23 -10.79 -14.43
N ILE A 313 -8.10 -10.99 -15.12
CA ILE A 313 -6.84 -10.31 -14.79
C ILE A 313 -6.97 -8.80 -14.92
N GLN A 314 -7.69 -8.30 -15.93
CA GLN A 314 -7.95 -6.88 -16.11
C GLN A 314 -8.62 -6.26 -14.87
N LYS A 315 -9.67 -6.93 -14.34
CA LYS A 315 -10.39 -6.47 -13.15
C LYS A 315 -9.52 -6.55 -11.89
N ALA A 316 -8.85 -7.68 -11.66
CA ALA A 316 -8.02 -7.91 -10.49
C ALA A 316 -6.84 -6.92 -10.43
N LEU A 317 -6.17 -6.69 -11.55
CA LEU A 317 -5.06 -5.74 -11.62
C LEU A 317 -5.50 -4.29 -11.38
N ARG A 318 -6.71 -3.89 -11.83
CA ARG A 318 -7.27 -2.58 -11.51
C ARG A 318 -7.65 -2.45 -10.05
N PHE A 319 -8.11 -3.52 -9.41
CA PHE A 319 -8.32 -3.56 -7.97
C PHE A 319 -7.02 -3.34 -7.22
N ASP A 320 -5.96 -4.02 -7.61
CA ASP A 320 -4.62 -3.85 -7.03
C ASP A 320 -4.10 -2.41 -7.20
N ILE A 321 -4.14 -1.88 -8.41
CA ILE A 321 -3.73 -0.50 -8.71
C ILE A 321 -4.56 0.51 -7.90
N TYR A 322 -5.88 0.31 -7.78
CA TYR A 322 -6.76 1.16 -6.98
C TYR A 322 -6.28 1.24 -5.53
N HIS A 323 -5.95 0.10 -4.90
CA HIS A 323 -5.49 0.07 -3.51
C HIS A 323 -4.11 0.72 -3.32
N LEU A 324 -3.22 0.74 -4.31
CA LEU A 324 -2.01 1.57 -4.28
C LEU A 324 -2.32 3.06 -4.42
N LEU A 325 -3.29 3.41 -5.27
CA LEU A 325 -3.62 4.82 -5.52
C LEU A 325 -4.30 5.50 -4.34
N ILE A 326 -5.15 4.79 -3.59
CA ILE A 326 -5.87 5.38 -2.44
C ILE A 326 -4.98 5.69 -1.24
N VAL A 327 -3.75 5.16 -1.19
CA VAL A 327 -2.81 5.37 -0.08
C VAL A 327 -1.63 6.27 -0.45
N ALA A 328 -1.60 6.77 -1.68
CA ALA A 328 -0.57 7.68 -2.15
C ALA A 328 -0.80 9.10 -1.61
N PRO A 329 -0.09 9.57 -0.56
CA PRO A 329 -0.28 10.91 -0.03
C PRO A 329 0.24 11.92 -1.06
N PRO A 330 -0.54 12.94 -1.40
CA PRO A 330 0.00 14.05 -2.15
C PRO A 330 0.80 14.98 -1.22
N GLU A 331 2.07 15.19 -1.56
CA GLU A 331 2.94 16.21 -0.99
C GLU A 331 3.23 16.11 0.52
N ASP A 332 3.05 14.95 1.15
CA ASP A 332 3.40 14.73 2.54
C ASP A 332 4.72 13.94 2.67
N LEU A 333 5.78 14.61 3.08
CA LEU A 333 7.13 14.05 3.17
C LEU A 333 7.39 13.27 4.48
N ASP A 334 6.43 13.24 5.39
CA ASP A 334 6.54 12.60 6.70
C ASP A 334 5.72 11.33 6.83
N VAL A 335 5.10 10.89 5.74
CA VAL A 335 4.35 9.64 5.67
C VAL A 335 4.90 8.69 4.62
N SER A 336 4.67 7.40 4.83
CA SER A 336 4.94 6.34 3.88
C SER A 336 3.86 5.26 4.00
N ILE A 337 3.96 4.17 3.23
CA ILE A 337 2.92 3.13 3.18
C ILE A 337 3.32 1.96 4.07
N ALA A 338 2.41 1.58 4.97
CA ALA A 338 2.49 0.37 5.77
C ALA A 338 2.10 -0.88 4.97
N PRO A 339 2.44 -2.11 5.43
CA PRO A 339 2.08 -3.36 4.76
C PRO A 339 0.58 -3.55 4.52
N LYS A 340 -0.26 -2.98 5.40
CA LYS A 340 -1.73 -3.01 5.30
C LYS A 340 -2.34 -1.70 4.78
N ALA A 341 -1.51 -0.83 4.23
CA ALA A 341 -1.94 0.47 3.70
C ALA A 341 -2.70 1.31 4.76
N LEU A 342 -3.79 1.97 4.39
CA LEU A 342 -4.71 2.65 5.30
C LEU A 342 -6.04 1.86 5.44
N SER A 343 -5.97 0.53 5.40
CA SER A 343 -7.13 -0.35 5.53
C SER A 343 -7.17 -1.11 6.85
N SER A 344 -6.11 -1.01 7.67
CA SER A 344 -6.02 -1.64 8.98
C SER A 344 -4.80 -1.13 9.75
N GLU A 345 -4.81 -1.30 11.08
CA GLU A 345 -3.68 -1.07 11.97
C GLU A 345 -2.74 -2.27 12.13
N TRP A 346 -3.00 -3.39 11.45
CA TRP A 346 -2.11 -4.56 11.52
C TRP A 346 -0.67 -4.21 11.12
N TYR A 347 0.30 -4.85 11.77
CA TYR A 347 1.70 -4.45 11.81
C TYR A 347 1.89 -3.03 12.39
N ASN A 348 1.00 -2.63 13.31
CA ASN A 348 0.98 -1.32 13.97
C ASN A 348 0.91 -0.13 12.99
N GLY A 349 0.63 -0.40 11.71
CA GLY A 349 0.73 0.60 10.65
C GLY A 349 2.16 1.08 10.39
N HIS A 350 3.19 0.33 10.81
CA HIS A 350 4.58 0.67 10.63
C HIS A 350 5.02 0.55 9.18
N VAL A 351 6.08 1.27 8.82
CA VAL A 351 6.69 1.25 7.50
C VAL A 351 7.89 0.30 7.50
N PHE A 352 7.82 -0.72 6.64
CA PHE A 352 8.84 -1.74 6.44
C PHE A 352 9.55 -1.55 5.09
N TRP A 353 10.39 -2.50 4.70
CA TRP A 353 11.04 -2.58 3.38
C TRP A 353 10.05 -2.85 2.22
N ASP A 354 8.83 -3.19 2.54
CA ASP A 354 7.71 -3.40 1.61
C ASP A 354 7.56 -2.26 0.61
N ILE A 355 7.72 -1.02 1.12
CA ILE A 355 7.62 0.16 0.25
C ILE A 355 8.77 0.20 -0.75
N GLU A 356 10.01 -0.02 -0.32
CA GLU A 356 11.20 0.12 -1.14
C GLU A 356 11.24 -0.87 -2.30
N ILE A 357 10.96 -2.14 -2.01
CA ILE A 357 11.16 -3.24 -2.95
C ILE A 357 9.90 -3.56 -3.75
N HIS A 358 8.74 -3.48 -3.12
CA HIS A 358 7.52 -3.98 -3.75
C HIS A 358 6.60 -2.88 -4.27
N MET A 359 6.46 -1.75 -3.59
CA MET A 359 5.49 -0.70 -3.94
C MET A 359 6.11 0.47 -4.71
N LEU A 360 7.33 0.91 -4.34
CA LEU A 360 7.97 2.09 -4.94
C LEU A 360 8.16 1.98 -6.46
N PRO A 361 8.45 0.82 -7.06
CA PRO A 361 8.50 0.70 -8.51
C PRO A 361 7.22 1.15 -9.22
N PHE A 362 6.03 0.84 -8.65
CA PHE A 362 4.77 1.35 -9.19
C PHE A 362 4.76 2.88 -9.22
N PHE A 363 5.07 3.54 -8.09
CA PHE A 363 5.06 5.00 -8.01
C PHE A 363 6.15 5.65 -8.84
N THR A 364 7.32 5.06 -8.93
CA THR A 364 8.44 5.54 -9.76
C THR A 364 8.02 5.69 -11.22
N TYR A 365 7.30 4.71 -11.74
CA TYR A 365 6.90 4.70 -13.14
C TYR A 365 5.52 5.34 -13.41
N THR A 366 4.67 5.53 -12.42
CA THR A 366 3.32 6.10 -12.62
C THR A 366 3.16 7.49 -12.00
N GLN A 367 3.79 7.74 -10.86
CA GLN A 367 3.68 8.98 -10.07
C GLN A 367 5.05 9.34 -9.44
N PRO A 368 6.07 9.72 -10.23
CA PRO A 368 7.45 9.89 -9.75
C PRO A 368 7.60 10.92 -8.63
N LYS A 369 6.69 11.91 -8.53
CA LYS A 369 6.68 12.85 -7.40
C LYS A 369 6.34 12.14 -6.09
N VAL A 370 5.36 11.25 -6.08
CA VAL A 370 4.99 10.45 -4.90
C VAL A 370 6.14 9.51 -4.52
N ALA A 371 6.81 8.89 -5.50
CA ALA A 371 7.99 8.07 -5.24
C ALA A 371 9.11 8.87 -4.56
N ARG A 372 9.35 10.11 -5.03
CA ARG A 372 10.31 11.03 -4.42
C ARG A 372 9.92 11.36 -2.97
N ASP A 373 8.65 11.58 -2.69
CA ASP A 373 8.16 11.91 -1.36
C ASP A 373 8.39 10.74 -0.38
N PHE A 374 8.21 9.50 -0.79
CA PHE A 374 8.55 8.32 0.03
C PHE A 374 10.06 8.19 0.30
N LEU A 375 10.90 8.52 -0.66
CA LEU A 375 12.35 8.57 -0.42
C LEU A 375 12.73 9.72 0.52
N MET A 376 12.01 10.85 0.45
CA MET A 376 12.17 11.95 1.41
C MET A 376 11.76 11.55 2.83
N TYR A 377 10.77 10.67 3.01
CA TYR A 377 10.45 10.08 4.31
C TYR A 377 11.69 9.42 4.95
N ARG A 378 12.45 8.62 4.18
CA ARG A 378 13.70 8.00 4.65
C ARG A 378 14.81 9.01 4.90
N TYR A 379 14.94 10.03 4.04
CA TYR A 379 15.93 11.10 4.21
C TYR A 379 15.68 11.93 5.48
N ARG A 380 14.45 12.35 5.73
CA ARG A 380 14.08 13.12 6.93
C ARG A 380 14.37 12.37 8.23
N ARG A 381 14.46 11.04 8.17
CA ARG A 381 14.78 10.14 9.28
C ARG A 381 16.22 9.63 9.26
N LEU A 382 17.09 10.24 8.44
CA LEU A 382 18.48 9.82 8.30
C LEU A 382 19.29 10.01 9.60
N GLU A 383 18.98 11.03 10.40
CA GLU A 383 19.65 11.23 11.68
C GLU A 383 19.30 10.13 12.68
N GLN A 384 18.03 9.70 12.71
CA GLN A 384 17.59 8.56 13.53
C GLN A 384 18.27 7.26 13.06
N ALA A 385 18.43 7.09 11.75
CA ALA A 385 19.16 5.94 11.19
C ALA A 385 20.64 5.95 11.57
N ARG A 386 21.29 7.12 11.66
CA ARG A 386 22.67 7.24 12.21
C ARG A 386 22.73 6.82 13.68
N GLN A 387 21.76 7.26 14.48
CA GLN A 387 21.65 6.85 15.88
C GLN A 387 21.39 5.35 16.01
N GLY A 388 20.55 4.77 15.15
CA GLY A 388 20.31 3.33 15.08
C GLY A 388 21.58 2.53 14.84
N ALA A 389 22.40 2.94 13.87
CA ALA A 389 23.69 2.33 13.61
C ALA A 389 24.64 2.44 14.83
N LEU A 390 24.74 3.64 15.41
CA LEU A 390 25.60 3.89 16.57
C LEU A 390 25.20 3.05 17.78
N CYS A 391 23.90 2.93 18.08
CA CYS A 391 23.39 2.12 19.19
C CYS A 391 23.77 0.63 19.06
N GLN A 392 23.93 0.14 17.83
CA GLN A 392 24.38 -1.23 17.56
C GLN A 392 25.89 -1.35 17.33
N GLY A 393 26.67 -0.27 17.57
CA GLY A 393 28.11 -0.27 17.45
C GLY A 393 28.65 -0.12 16.02
N TYR A 394 27.81 0.32 15.07
CA TYR A 394 28.17 0.53 13.67
C TYR A 394 28.30 2.02 13.32
N LYS A 395 28.91 2.29 12.17
CA LYS A 395 28.98 3.62 11.56
C LYS A 395 27.91 3.76 10.47
N GLY A 396 27.70 5.00 9.99
CA GLY A 396 26.77 5.27 8.90
C GLY A 396 25.32 5.27 9.35
N ALA A 397 24.41 4.77 8.53
CA ALA A 397 22.97 4.77 8.80
C ALA A 397 22.38 3.37 8.74
N LEU A 398 21.65 2.99 9.79
CA LEU A 398 20.80 1.81 9.87
C LEU A 398 19.35 2.29 10.03
N TRP A 399 18.60 2.29 8.93
CA TRP A 399 17.17 2.54 9.03
C TRP A 399 16.51 1.45 9.84
N PRO A 400 15.46 1.78 10.66
CA PRO A 400 14.76 0.78 11.46
C PRO A 400 14.07 -0.25 10.60
N TRP A 401 13.97 -1.47 11.12
CA TRP A 401 13.16 -2.51 10.48
C TRP A 401 11.68 -2.10 10.43
N GLU A 402 11.16 -1.63 11.56
CA GLU A 402 9.82 -1.05 11.66
C GLU A 402 9.92 0.45 12.00
N SER A 403 9.40 1.29 11.11
CA SER A 403 9.43 2.75 11.25
C SER A 403 8.02 3.32 11.45
N ALA A 404 7.89 4.26 12.39
CA ALA A 404 6.69 5.05 12.59
C ALA A 404 7.00 6.56 12.50
N SER A 405 6.25 7.40 13.19
CA SER A 405 6.37 8.86 13.15
C SER A 405 7.76 9.36 13.52
N SER A 406 8.39 8.78 14.56
CA SER A 406 9.67 9.23 15.11
C SER A 406 10.88 8.92 14.22
N GLY A 407 10.79 7.89 13.36
CA GLY A 407 11.92 7.33 12.61
C GLY A 407 12.91 6.51 13.45
N LYS A 408 12.65 6.32 14.75
CA LYS A 408 13.35 5.34 15.57
C LYS A 408 12.83 3.94 15.25
N ASP A 409 13.55 2.94 15.74
CA ASP A 409 13.11 1.55 15.61
C ASP A 409 11.93 1.28 16.55
N GLU A 410 10.81 0.87 15.98
CA GLU A 410 9.57 0.53 16.66
C GLU A 410 9.31 -0.99 16.66
N THR A 411 10.27 -1.79 16.21
CA THR A 411 10.16 -3.25 16.19
C THR A 411 9.93 -3.78 17.61
N PRO A 412 8.85 -4.52 17.87
CA PRO A 412 8.60 -5.13 19.16
C PRO A 412 9.74 -6.07 19.57
N GLN A 413 10.18 -6.02 20.80
CA GLN A 413 11.22 -6.95 21.31
C GLN A 413 10.69 -8.38 21.51
N THR A 414 9.39 -8.51 21.67
CA THR A 414 8.72 -9.79 21.87
C THR A 414 7.40 -9.81 21.13
N TRP A 415 7.08 -10.94 20.53
CA TRP A 415 5.76 -11.25 20.02
C TRP A 415 5.03 -12.15 21.03
N ILE A 416 3.74 -11.90 21.24
CA ILE A 416 2.89 -12.77 22.07
C ILE A 416 2.07 -13.66 21.14
N ASN A 417 2.33 -14.94 21.18
CA ASN A 417 1.61 -15.94 20.40
C ASN A 417 0.16 -16.11 20.93
N PHE A 418 -0.72 -16.71 20.13
CA PHE A 418 -2.13 -16.96 20.50
C PHE A 418 -2.31 -17.79 21.78
N ASP A 419 -1.32 -18.58 22.16
CA ASP A 419 -1.29 -19.35 23.42
C ASP A 419 -0.72 -18.57 24.62
N GLY A 420 -0.37 -17.28 24.44
CA GLY A 420 0.24 -16.42 25.45
C GLY A 420 1.75 -16.55 25.58
N THR A 421 2.41 -17.42 24.78
CA THR A 421 3.86 -17.58 24.81
C THR A 421 4.55 -16.33 24.25
N LYS A 422 5.54 -15.79 24.99
CA LYS A 422 6.39 -14.69 24.51
C LYS A 422 7.53 -15.23 23.65
N ILE A 423 7.59 -14.79 22.41
CA ILE A 423 8.65 -15.14 21.45
C ILE A 423 9.54 -13.89 21.25
N PRO A 424 10.86 -13.98 21.43
CA PRO A 424 11.75 -12.87 21.16
C PRO A 424 11.77 -12.54 19.66
N VAL A 425 11.85 -11.24 19.32
CA VAL A 425 11.93 -10.74 17.94
C VAL A 425 13.31 -10.15 17.72
N TYR A 426 14.03 -10.61 16.71
CA TYR A 426 15.42 -10.25 16.42
C TYR A 426 15.58 -9.36 15.19
N ASN A 427 14.50 -9.03 14.48
CA ASN A 427 14.51 -8.30 13.22
C ASN A 427 15.28 -6.96 13.34
N SER A 428 15.02 -6.18 14.40
CA SER A 428 15.67 -4.87 14.60
C SER A 428 17.20 -4.93 14.70
N ILE A 429 17.76 -6.05 15.16
CA ILE A 429 19.20 -6.23 15.42
C ILE A 429 19.90 -7.16 14.42
N ARG A 430 19.17 -7.80 13.50
CA ARG A 430 19.72 -8.78 12.55
C ARG A 430 19.24 -8.60 11.12
N GLU A 431 18.07 -7.99 10.90
CA GLU A 431 17.49 -7.83 9.57
C GLU A 431 17.93 -6.51 8.92
N HIS A 432 19.24 -6.42 8.69
CA HIS A 432 19.92 -5.20 8.27
C HIS A 432 19.85 -4.95 6.76
N HIS A 433 19.29 -5.85 5.99
CA HIS A 433 19.17 -5.65 4.53
C HIS A 433 18.29 -4.45 4.17
N ILE A 434 17.44 -3.96 5.09
CA ILE A 434 16.70 -2.70 4.93
C ILE A 434 17.58 -1.51 4.49
N VAL A 435 18.85 -1.46 4.93
CA VAL A 435 19.82 -0.42 4.51
C VAL A 435 20.05 -0.49 3.01
N SER A 436 20.18 -1.70 2.48
CA SER A 436 20.39 -1.93 1.05
C SER A 436 19.12 -1.72 0.26
N ASP A 437 17.97 -2.09 0.81
CA ASP A 437 16.66 -1.96 0.15
C ASP A 437 16.30 -0.48 -0.08
N VAL A 438 16.55 0.37 0.92
CA VAL A 438 16.44 1.84 0.79
C VAL A 438 17.37 2.37 -0.30
N THR A 439 18.63 1.89 -0.33
CA THR A 439 19.61 2.32 -1.33
C THR A 439 19.19 1.86 -2.74
N TYR A 440 18.68 0.63 -2.87
CA TYR A 440 18.20 0.08 -4.13
C TYR A 440 17.02 0.89 -4.69
N ALA A 441 16.05 1.18 -3.84
CA ALA A 441 14.89 1.99 -4.19
C ALA A 441 15.29 3.39 -4.68
N LEU A 442 16.23 4.03 -3.98
CA LEU A 442 16.74 5.36 -4.32
C LEU A 442 17.47 5.36 -5.68
N LEU A 443 18.38 4.42 -5.91
CA LEU A 443 19.12 4.33 -7.17
C LEU A 443 18.19 3.95 -8.33
N SER A 444 17.23 3.04 -8.12
CA SER A 444 16.24 2.68 -9.13
C SER A 444 15.35 3.87 -9.50
N TYR A 445 14.91 4.65 -8.50
CA TYR A 445 14.19 5.91 -8.75
C TYR A 445 15.01 6.90 -9.56
N TYR A 446 16.27 7.13 -9.15
CA TYR A 446 17.17 8.06 -9.84
C TYR A 446 17.41 7.64 -11.31
N GLU A 447 17.68 6.37 -11.55
CA GLU A 447 17.91 5.84 -12.90
C GLU A 447 16.67 5.97 -13.79
N ALA A 448 15.46 5.72 -13.24
CA ALA A 448 14.22 5.84 -13.97
C ALA A 448 13.78 7.29 -14.20
N SER A 449 13.89 8.15 -13.17
CA SER A 449 13.39 9.53 -13.22
C SER A 449 14.38 10.51 -13.84
N GLY A 450 15.69 10.29 -13.63
CA GLY A 450 16.74 11.26 -13.94
C GLY A 450 16.73 12.48 -13.00
N ASP A 451 16.18 12.35 -11.78
CA ASP A 451 16.08 13.43 -10.79
C ASP A 451 17.46 13.73 -10.16
N GLU A 452 18.30 14.42 -10.93
CA GLU A 452 19.65 14.78 -10.49
C GLU A 452 19.63 15.73 -9.30
N GLU A 453 18.63 16.60 -9.20
CA GLU A 453 18.49 17.51 -8.08
C GLU A 453 18.30 16.74 -6.76
N PHE A 454 17.41 15.76 -6.74
CA PHE A 454 17.20 14.89 -5.58
C PHE A 454 18.47 14.12 -5.21
N MET A 455 19.16 13.56 -6.20
CA MET A 455 20.41 12.82 -5.96
C MET A 455 21.48 13.72 -5.32
N LEU A 456 21.66 14.93 -5.84
CA LEU A 456 22.69 15.87 -5.35
C LEU A 456 22.36 16.47 -3.98
N GLN A 457 21.09 16.72 -3.69
CA GLN A 457 20.67 17.35 -2.43
C GLN A 457 20.50 16.35 -1.28
N TYR A 458 20.08 15.12 -1.57
CA TYR A 458 19.62 14.13 -0.56
C TYR A 458 20.20 12.74 -0.79
N GLY A 459 20.06 12.21 -2.00
CA GLY A 459 20.34 10.80 -2.31
C GLY A 459 21.79 10.39 -2.06
N ALA A 460 22.75 11.23 -2.48
CA ALA A 460 24.16 10.90 -2.32
C ALA A 460 24.56 10.76 -0.84
N GLU A 461 24.04 11.60 0.03
CA GLU A 461 24.27 11.50 1.48
C GLU A 461 23.75 10.18 2.03
N MET A 462 22.52 9.77 1.66
CA MET A 462 21.94 8.49 2.10
C MET A 462 22.79 7.30 1.65
N ILE A 463 23.24 7.29 0.40
CA ILE A 463 24.05 6.20 -0.17
C ILE A 463 25.41 6.10 0.53
N PHE A 464 26.07 7.23 0.81
CA PHE A 464 27.37 7.22 1.51
C PHE A 464 27.23 6.72 2.94
N GLU A 465 26.14 7.08 3.64
CA GLU A 465 25.90 6.59 5.00
C GLU A 465 25.54 5.10 5.01
N ALA A 466 24.79 4.62 4.01
CA ALA A 466 24.53 3.18 3.81
C ALA A 466 25.84 2.39 3.55
N ALA A 467 26.72 2.93 2.70
CA ALA A 467 28.02 2.32 2.43
C ALA A 467 28.92 2.28 3.70
N ARG A 468 28.90 3.33 4.51
CA ARG A 468 29.58 3.34 5.82
C ARG A 468 29.05 2.27 6.76
N PHE A 469 27.73 2.09 6.80
CA PHE A 469 27.12 1.04 7.62
C PHE A 469 27.67 -0.33 7.23
N TRP A 470 27.56 -0.69 5.95
CA TRP A 470 28.06 -1.98 5.47
C TRP A 470 29.57 -2.15 5.62
N ALA A 471 30.35 -1.09 5.45
CA ALA A 471 31.80 -1.13 5.70
C ALA A 471 32.12 -1.42 7.17
N SER A 472 31.28 -0.98 8.12
CA SER A 472 31.49 -1.23 9.55
C SER A 472 30.87 -2.54 10.06
N ARG A 473 29.87 -3.09 9.32
CA ARG A 473 29.08 -4.27 9.74
C ARG A 473 29.77 -5.59 9.41
N ASN A 474 30.62 -5.62 8.39
CA ASN A 474 31.32 -6.84 7.99
C ASN A 474 32.55 -7.12 8.86
N ILE A 475 32.97 -8.39 8.92
CA ILE A 475 34.10 -8.89 9.68
C ILE A 475 35.12 -9.54 8.72
N TYR A 476 36.39 -9.24 8.85
CA TYR A 476 37.42 -9.91 8.05
C TYR A 476 37.70 -11.32 8.57
N ASP A 477 37.51 -12.33 7.74
CA ASP A 477 37.89 -13.72 7.99
C ASP A 477 39.30 -13.96 7.42
N SER A 478 40.27 -14.09 8.32
CA SER A 478 41.70 -14.27 7.96
C SER A 478 41.98 -15.61 7.30
N ILE A 479 41.17 -16.63 7.54
CA ILE A 479 41.32 -17.97 6.94
C ILE A 479 40.85 -17.93 5.47
N ARG A 480 39.70 -17.38 5.23
CA ARG A 480 39.11 -17.22 3.88
C ARG A 480 39.74 -16.08 3.09
N LYS A 481 40.38 -15.12 3.78
CA LYS A 481 40.84 -13.83 3.23
C LYS A 481 39.68 -13.05 2.56
N GLN A 482 38.53 -13.14 3.14
CA GLN A 482 37.27 -12.52 2.67
C GLN A 482 36.55 -11.82 3.84
N HIS A 483 35.56 -11.01 3.52
CA HIS A 483 34.68 -10.37 4.49
C HIS A 483 33.37 -11.15 4.63
N VAL A 484 32.93 -11.36 5.86
CA VAL A 484 31.73 -12.10 6.22
C VAL A 484 30.75 -11.21 6.98
N ILE A 485 29.45 -11.47 6.84
CA ILE A 485 28.38 -10.88 7.64
C ILE A 485 27.78 -12.02 8.48
N LYS A 486 27.88 -11.89 9.81
CA LYS A 486 27.41 -12.90 10.75
C LYS A 486 26.09 -12.50 11.39
N GLU A 487 25.35 -13.49 11.90
CA GLU A 487 24.12 -13.28 12.65
C GLU A 487 23.13 -12.36 11.91
N ALA A 488 22.85 -12.67 10.64
CA ALA A 488 21.87 -11.93 9.84
C ALA A 488 20.52 -12.66 9.78
N ILE A 489 19.46 -11.91 9.55
CA ILE A 489 18.18 -12.38 9.03
C ILE A 489 18.09 -11.88 7.59
N GLY A 490 17.86 -12.78 6.65
CA GLY A 490 17.54 -12.43 5.26
C GLY A 490 16.03 -12.36 5.06
N PRO A 491 15.57 -12.13 3.81
CA PRO A 491 14.13 -12.14 3.49
C PRO A 491 13.40 -13.39 3.98
N ASN A 492 14.04 -14.56 4.02
CA ASN A 492 13.50 -15.78 4.62
C ASN A 492 13.58 -15.75 6.15
N GLU A 493 12.64 -15.13 6.80
CA GLU A 493 12.56 -14.98 8.26
C GLU A 493 12.38 -16.29 9.06
N PHE A 494 12.29 -17.46 8.42
CA PHE A 494 12.37 -18.74 9.15
C PHE A 494 13.76 -18.95 9.77
N GLN A 495 14.73 -18.16 9.37
CA GLN A 495 16.12 -18.25 9.77
C GLN A 495 16.52 -16.97 10.53
N GLU A 496 16.37 -17.00 11.85
CA GLU A 496 16.53 -15.83 12.73
C GLU A 496 17.98 -15.44 13.05
N SER A 497 18.96 -16.28 12.66
CA SER A 497 20.39 -15.99 12.86
C SER A 497 21.23 -16.91 11.97
N VAL A 498 21.72 -16.38 10.87
CA VAL A 498 22.56 -17.11 9.91
C VAL A 498 23.80 -16.31 9.56
N ASP A 499 24.86 -16.99 9.18
CA ASP A 499 26.07 -16.38 8.66
C ASP A 499 26.01 -16.34 7.13
N ASN A 500 26.48 -15.24 6.54
CA ASN A 500 26.63 -15.07 5.10
C ASN A 500 25.34 -15.33 4.29
N ASN A 501 24.19 -14.76 4.73
CA ASN A 501 22.99 -14.77 3.89
C ASN A 501 23.28 -14.15 2.52
N SER A 502 22.99 -14.88 1.45
CA SER A 502 23.37 -14.49 0.08
C SER A 502 22.69 -13.22 -0.41
N TYR A 503 21.43 -12.99 -0.05
CA TYR A 503 20.74 -11.74 -0.36
C TYR A 503 21.44 -10.57 0.34
N THR A 504 21.61 -10.63 1.65
CA THR A 504 22.21 -9.59 2.47
C THR A 504 23.66 -9.28 2.00
N ASN A 505 24.46 -10.31 1.77
CA ASN A 505 25.86 -10.15 1.34
C ASN A 505 25.98 -9.52 -0.05
N TYR A 506 25.15 -9.97 -1.01
CA TYR A 506 25.16 -9.40 -2.36
C TYR A 506 24.68 -7.95 -2.38
N MET A 507 23.63 -7.64 -1.64
CA MET A 507 23.12 -6.30 -1.51
C MET A 507 24.15 -5.37 -0.82
N ALA A 508 24.81 -5.82 0.24
CA ALA A 508 25.88 -5.06 0.90
C ALA A 508 27.06 -4.78 -0.05
N LYS A 509 27.51 -5.80 -0.78
CA LYS A 509 28.53 -5.67 -1.83
C LYS A 509 28.14 -4.63 -2.87
N TRP A 510 26.89 -4.68 -3.34
CA TRP A 510 26.37 -3.75 -4.34
C TRP A 510 26.29 -2.32 -3.80
N VAL A 511 25.84 -2.09 -2.56
CA VAL A 511 25.79 -0.76 -1.93
C VAL A 511 27.19 -0.15 -1.81
N LEU A 512 28.18 -0.90 -1.36
CA LEU A 512 29.58 -0.45 -1.25
C LEU A 512 30.13 -0.04 -2.61
N LYS A 513 29.90 -0.86 -3.65
CA LYS A 513 30.29 -0.56 -5.03
C LYS A 513 29.61 0.71 -5.53
N SER A 514 28.30 0.80 -5.38
CA SER A 514 27.50 1.96 -5.85
C SER A 514 27.92 3.26 -5.14
N GLY A 515 28.22 3.21 -3.83
CA GLY A 515 28.73 4.34 -3.08
C GLY A 515 30.09 4.85 -3.63
N SER A 516 31.02 3.92 -3.93
CA SER A 516 32.31 4.25 -4.53
C SER A 516 32.15 4.82 -5.95
N GLU A 517 31.32 4.23 -6.77
CA GLU A 517 31.04 4.68 -8.15
C GLU A 517 30.39 6.08 -8.16
N LEU A 518 29.39 6.30 -7.29
CA LEU A 518 28.74 7.61 -7.14
C LEU A 518 29.73 8.69 -6.68
N TYR A 519 30.58 8.40 -5.69
CA TYR A 519 31.61 9.33 -5.23
C TYR A 519 32.51 9.76 -6.41
N ASN A 520 33.02 8.80 -7.18
CA ASN A 520 33.88 9.08 -8.33
C ASN A 520 33.14 9.85 -9.45
N SER A 521 31.89 9.55 -9.69
CA SER A 521 31.03 10.30 -10.63
C SER A 521 30.88 11.74 -10.19
N LEU A 522 30.52 11.97 -8.93
CA LEU A 522 30.37 13.32 -8.35
C LEU A 522 31.66 14.09 -8.32
N LYS A 523 32.80 13.44 -8.04
CA LYS A 523 34.13 14.05 -8.10
C LYS A 523 34.43 14.66 -9.45
N ASN A 524 33.98 14.00 -10.51
CA ASN A 524 34.21 14.45 -11.89
C ASN A 524 33.16 15.48 -12.35
N LYS A 525 31.87 15.26 -12.06
CA LYS A 525 30.76 16.05 -12.60
C LYS A 525 30.34 17.20 -11.68
N HIS A 526 30.36 17.00 -10.36
CA HIS A 526 29.83 17.93 -9.35
C HIS A 526 30.79 18.10 -8.15
N PRO A 527 32.07 18.50 -8.36
CA PRO A 527 33.08 18.50 -7.31
C PRO A 527 32.76 19.44 -6.13
N ARG A 528 32.02 20.53 -6.37
CA ARG A 528 31.57 21.45 -5.30
C ARG A 528 30.52 20.79 -4.41
N THR A 529 29.53 20.16 -5.01
CA THR A 529 28.48 19.42 -4.27
C THR A 529 29.07 18.27 -3.47
N LEU A 530 29.97 17.49 -4.09
CA LEU A 530 30.67 16.42 -3.37
C LEU A 530 31.41 16.95 -2.15
N ARG A 531 32.11 18.07 -2.29
CA ARG A 531 32.82 18.70 -1.18
C ARG A 531 31.86 19.08 -0.03
N THR A 532 30.73 19.71 -0.35
CA THR A 532 29.70 20.06 0.64
C THR A 532 29.17 18.84 1.38
N ILE A 533 28.86 17.75 0.65
CA ILE A 533 28.37 16.51 1.25
C ILE A 533 29.46 15.90 2.14
N THR A 534 30.70 15.75 1.62
CA THR A 534 31.80 15.12 2.37
C THR A 534 32.19 15.90 3.63
N GLU A 535 32.17 17.24 3.58
CA GLU A 535 32.37 18.10 4.76
C GLU A 535 31.22 17.90 5.78
N LYS A 536 29.98 17.90 5.33
CA LYS A 536 28.80 17.70 6.18
C LYS A 536 28.88 16.39 6.97
N ILE A 537 29.15 15.27 6.28
CA ILE A 537 29.16 13.94 6.89
C ILE A 537 30.60 13.50 7.31
N ARG A 538 31.61 14.37 7.17
CA ARG A 538 33.01 14.10 7.47
C ARG A 538 33.54 12.83 6.78
N LEU A 539 33.14 12.63 5.50
CA LEU A 539 33.58 11.49 4.68
C LEU A 539 35.02 11.70 4.20
N GLN A 540 35.88 10.72 4.46
CA GLN A 540 37.28 10.73 4.00
C GLN A 540 37.41 9.90 2.69
N ALA A 541 38.28 10.33 1.78
CA ALA A 541 38.52 9.62 0.53
C ALA A 541 38.98 8.17 0.76
N GLN A 542 39.76 7.95 1.82
CA GLN A 542 40.24 6.61 2.20
C GLN A 542 39.12 5.65 2.56
N GLU A 543 37.98 6.14 3.10
CA GLU A 543 36.80 5.30 3.35
C GLU A 543 36.24 4.75 2.04
N VAL A 544 36.22 5.59 1.00
CA VAL A 544 35.68 5.21 -0.33
C VAL A 544 36.57 4.16 -1.01
N ASP A 545 37.91 4.27 -0.85
CA ASP A 545 38.87 3.27 -1.34
C ASP A 545 38.65 1.92 -0.65
N ILE A 546 38.37 1.94 0.66
CA ILE A 546 38.03 0.75 1.45
C ILE A 546 36.72 0.14 0.95
N TRP A 547 35.67 0.92 0.65
CA TRP A 547 34.41 0.39 0.15
C TRP A 547 34.58 -0.44 -1.13
N LYS A 548 35.42 0.05 -2.05
CA LYS A 548 35.74 -0.67 -3.29
C LYS A 548 36.42 -2.01 -2.99
N GLU A 549 37.42 -2.01 -2.10
CA GLU A 549 38.14 -3.22 -1.68
C GLU A 549 37.17 -4.24 -1.01
N LEU A 550 36.32 -3.76 -0.08
CA LEU A 550 35.35 -4.59 0.62
C LEU A 550 34.34 -5.21 -0.36
N SER A 551 33.84 -4.42 -1.31
CA SER A 551 32.85 -4.89 -2.29
C SER A 551 33.37 -6.10 -3.09
N ASP A 552 34.67 -6.17 -3.37
CA ASP A 552 35.28 -7.29 -4.10
C ASP A 552 35.49 -8.54 -3.21
N LYS A 553 35.58 -8.36 -1.88
CA LYS A 553 35.97 -9.41 -0.93
C LYS A 553 34.82 -9.94 -0.06
N ILE A 554 33.60 -9.39 -0.11
CA ILE A 554 32.45 -9.95 0.60
C ILE A 554 32.11 -11.33 0.02
N VAL A 555 31.91 -12.30 0.91
CA VAL A 555 31.52 -13.67 0.56
C VAL A 555 30.18 -13.69 -0.19
N PHE A 556 30.15 -14.44 -1.30
CA PHE A 556 28.93 -14.76 -1.98
C PHE A 556 28.93 -16.27 -2.30
N LEU A 557 27.89 -16.97 -1.86
CA LEU A 557 27.83 -18.42 -1.82
C LEU A 557 27.18 -18.95 -3.10
N ILE A 558 27.97 -19.21 -4.13
CA ILE A 558 27.52 -19.81 -5.40
C ILE A 558 28.45 -20.95 -5.79
N ASP A 559 27.89 -22.09 -6.18
CA ASP A 559 28.67 -23.24 -6.63
C ASP A 559 29.09 -23.14 -8.11
N SER A 560 29.90 -24.09 -8.55
CA SER A 560 30.39 -24.14 -9.94
C SER A 560 29.31 -24.37 -11.00
N LYS A 561 28.11 -24.82 -10.59
CA LYS A 561 26.95 -25.02 -11.48
C LYS A 561 26.03 -23.80 -11.53
N GLY A 562 26.22 -22.84 -10.59
CA GLY A 562 25.42 -21.65 -10.46
C GLY A 562 24.27 -21.74 -9.45
N LEU A 563 24.26 -22.79 -8.59
CA LEU A 563 23.33 -22.87 -7.50
C LEU A 563 23.83 -21.98 -6.35
N ILE A 564 23.01 -21.03 -5.92
CA ILE A 564 23.31 -20.11 -4.84
C ILE A 564 22.86 -20.76 -3.55
N GLU A 565 23.73 -20.84 -2.55
CA GLU A 565 23.37 -21.24 -1.20
C GLU A 565 22.74 -20.05 -0.47
N GLU A 566 21.54 -20.20 0.09
CA GLU A 566 20.82 -19.09 0.73
C GLU A 566 21.60 -18.42 1.84
N PHE A 567 22.27 -19.23 2.68
CA PHE A 567 23.20 -18.82 3.74
C PHE A 567 24.18 -19.96 4.03
N GLU A 568 25.26 -19.65 4.69
CA GLU A 568 26.29 -20.64 4.97
C GLU A 568 25.77 -21.83 5.79
N GLY A 569 25.87 -23.03 5.21
CA GLY A 569 25.37 -24.28 5.81
C GLY A 569 23.91 -24.63 5.50
N TYR A 570 23.23 -23.85 4.65
CA TYR A 570 21.84 -24.13 4.26
C TYR A 570 21.66 -25.52 3.65
N PHE A 571 22.55 -25.95 2.75
CA PHE A 571 22.47 -27.25 2.12
C PHE A 571 22.71 -28.44 3.10
N GLY A 572 23.26 -28.19 4.29
CA GLY A 572 23.39 -29.18 5.35
C GLY A 572 22.15 -29.38 6.20
N LYS A 573 21.14 -28.50 6.07
CA LYS A 573 19.86 -28.64 6.79
C LYS A 573 18.99 -29.73 6.18
N LYS A 574 17.98 -30.19 6.95
CA LYS A 574 17.04 -31.22 6.50
C LYS A 574 16.30 -30.77 5.24
N ASP A 575 16.48 -31.52 4.16
CA ASP A 575 15.81 -31.28 2.89
C ASP A 575 14.35 -31.73 2.95
N ILE A 576 13.43 -30.77 2.89
CA ILE A 576 11.98 -31.00 2.85
C ILE A 576 11.44 -30.33 1.60
N THR A 577 10.74 -31.11 0.78
CA THR A 577 10.08 -30.62 -0.42
C THR A 577 8.56 -30.60 -0.24
N ILE A 578 7.93 -29.60 -0.83
CA ILE A 578 6.47 -29.47 -0.89
C ILE A 578 5.93 -30.49 -1.87
N SER A 579 4.92 -31.25 -1.45
CA SER A 579 4.29 -32.32 -2.23
C SER A 579 2.78 -32.14 -2.41
N GLU A 580 2.18 -31.18 -1.71
CA GLU A 580 0.73 -30.95 -1.72
C GLU A 580 0.42 -29.47 -1.92
N TRP A 581 -0.66 -29.18 -2.66
CA TRP A 581 -1.19 -27.85 -2.91
C TRP A 581 -2.68 -27.83 -2.61
N ASP A 582 -3.19 -26.68 -2.14
CA ASP A 582 -4.61 -26.48 -1.88
C ASP A 582 -5.39 -26.17 -3.16
N GLU A 583 -6.70 -25.93 -3.01
CA GLU A 583 -7.62 -25.58 -4.11
C GLU A 583 -7.25 -24.27 -4.84
N ASN A 584 -6.42 -23.43 -4.24
CA ASN A 584 -5.91 -22.19 -4.80
C ASN A 584 -4.50 -22.33 -5.38
N ASP A 585 -3.97 -23.55 -5.52
CA ASP A 585 -2.59 -23.82 -5.97
C ASP A 585 -1.51 -23.23 -5.02
N MET A 586 -1.86 -23.05 -3.74
CA MET A 586 -0.95 -22.64 -2.68
C MET A 586 -0.32 -23.86 -2.00
N PRO A 587 0.98 -23.82 -1.67
CA PRO A 587 1.66 -24.92 -0.99
C PRO A 587 1.02 -25.24 0.37
N VAL A 588 0.71 -26.48 0.60
CA VAL A 588 0.26 -26.98 1.91
C VAL A 588 1.47 -27.19 2.80
N TRP A 589 1.38 -26.77 4.06
CA TRP A 589 2.45 -26.94 5.04
C TRP A 589 2.78 -28.44 5.22
N PRO A 590 4.05 -28.86 5.09
CA PRO A 590 4.44 -30.25 5.25
C PRO A 590 4.14 -30.75 6.67
N SER A 591 3.25 -31.74 6.80
CA SER A 591 2.81 -32.31 8.09
C SER A 591 3.94 -32.88 8.96
N ALA A 592 5.06 -33.24 8.34
CA ALA A 592 6.26 -33.76 9.01
C ALA A 592 7.10 -32.67 9.71
N VAL A 593 6.74 -31.38 9.59
CA VAL A 593 7.52 -30.28 10.14
C VAL A 593 6.67 -29.43 11.09
N LYS A 594 7.08 -29.34 12.35
CA LYS A 594 6.50 -28.40 13.30
C LYS A 594 7.07 -26.99 13.03
N LEU A 595 6.28 -25.94 13.23
CA LEU A 595 6.73 -24.57 13.02
C LEU A 595 8.01 -24.24 13.82
N ALA A 596 8.10 -24.69 15.07
CA ALA A 596 9.29 -24.51 15.91
C ALA A 596 10.57 -25.19 15.37
N GLU A 597 10.43 -26.20 14.50
CA GLU A 597 11.53 -26.96 13.91
C GLU A 597 11.91 -26.48 12.50
N VAL A 598 11.18 -25.50 11.93
CA VAL A 598 11.36 -25.04 10.55
C VAL A 598 12.77 -24.54 10.27
N LYS A 599 13.39 -23.91 11.26
CA LYS A 599 14.77 -23.41 11.17
C LYS A 599 15.83 -24.52 10.96
N GLU A 600 15.52 -25.77 11.23
CA GLU A 600 16.40 -26.92 10.99
C GLU A 600 16.20 -27.54 9.58
N THR A 601 15.33 -26.94 8.77
CA THR A 601 14.98 -27.40 7.44
C THR A 601 15.40 -26.41 6.36
N GLN A 602 15.35 -26.86 5.09
CA GLN A 602 15.53 -26.04 3.90
C GLN A 602 14.21 -25.37 3.44
N LEU A 603 13.16 -25.41 4.25
CA LEU A 603 11.90 -24.69 3.92
C LEU A 603 12.10 -23.18 3.96
N ILE A 604 11.46 -22.50 3.02
CA ILE A 604 11.55 -21.05 2.81
C ILE A 604 10.19 -20.42 3.00
N LYS A 605 10.11 -19.38 3.85
CA LYS A 605 8.89 -18.61 4.10
C LYS A 605 8.49 -17.81 2.86
N GLN A 606 9.46 -17.08 2.29
CA GLN A 606 9.28 -16.17 1.15
C GLN A 606 10.56 -16.07 0.32
N ALA A 607 10.46 -15.49 -0.88
CA ALA A 607 11.59 -15.32 -1.78
C ALA A 607 12.79 -14.64 -1.12
N ASP A 608 13.94 -15.27 -1.13
CA ASP A 608 15.26 -14.76 -0.73
C ASP A 608 16.17 -14.76 -1.98
N VAL A 609 16.76 -15.91 -2.33
CA VAL A 609 17.56 -16.02 -3.57
C VAL A 609 16.77 -15.64 -4.81
N MET A 610 15.47 -15.98 -4.89
CA MET A 610 14.65 -15.60 -6.04
C MET A 610 14.44 -14.09 -6.13
N LEU A 611 14.32 -13.41 -5.00
CA LEU A 611 14.25 -11.94 -4.97
C LEU A 611 15.57 -11.33 -5.42
N LEU A 612 16.71 -11.83 -4.95
CA LEU A 612 18.02 -11.39 -5.40
C LEU A 612 18.17 -11.46 -6.92
N LEU A 613 17.81 -12.60 -7.51
CA LEU A 613 17.88 -12.81 -8.96
C LEU A 613 16.94 -11.85 -9.74
N ASN A 614 15.78 -11.53 -9.17
CA ASN A 614 14.84 -10.57 -9.75
C ASN A 614 15.37 -9.13 -9.71
N LEU A 615 15.95 -8.70 -8.57
CA LEU A 615 16.46 -7.33 -8.41
C LEU A 615 17.70 -7.06 -9.31
N PHE A 616 18.50 -8.08 -9.60
CA PHE A 616 19.71 -7.96 -10.40
C PHE A 616 19.64 -8.81 -11.69
N PRO A 617 18.69 -8.54 -12.60
CA PRO A 617 18.39 -9.40 -13.74
C PRO A 617 19.58 -9.56 -14.70
N ASN A 618 20.46 -8.56 -14.78
CA ASN A 618 21.62 -8.56 -15.68
C ASN A 618 22.88 -9.18 -15.04
N ALA A 619 22.88 -9.45 -13.74
CA ALA A 619 24.03 -9.98 -13.01
C ALA A 619 24.16 -11.51 -13.11
N PHE A 620 23.07 -12.19 -13.45
CA PHE A 620 22.99 -13.65 -13.44
C PHE A 620 22.51 -14.19 -14.79
N SER A 621 23.17 -15.24 -15.28
CA SER A 621 22.78 -15.88 -16.53
C SER A 621 21.43 -16.61 -16.41
N LEU A 622 20.75 -16.85 -17.53
CA LEU A 622 19.50 -17.62 -17.59
C LEU A 622 19.66 -19.02 -16.99
N ASN A 623 20.82 -19.65 -17.16
CA ASN A 623 21.10 -20.95 -16.56
C ASN A 623 21.14 -20.90 -15.03
N VAL A 624 21.76 -19.86 -14.44
CA VAL A 624 21.76 -19.64 -12.97
C VAL A 624 20.32 -19.45 -12.50
N LYS A 625 19.53 -18.62 -13.14
CA LYS A 625 18.13 -18.39 -12.79
C LYS A 625 17.30 -19.68 -12.83
N LYS A 626 17.48 -20.49 -13.86
CA LYS A 626 16.78 -21.77 -14.05
C LYS A 626 17.13 -22.75 -12.93
N ILE A 627 18.41 -22.98 -12.66
CA ILE A 627 18.85 -23.93 -11.61
C ILE A 627 18.32 -23.52 -10.25
N ASN A 628 18.36 -22.23 -9.92
CA ASN A 628 17.87 -21.74 -8.63
C ASN A 628 16.35 -21.79 -8.55
N LEU A 629 15.59 -21.46 -9.61
CA LEU A 629 14.14 -21.61 -9.63
C LEU A 629 13.73 -23.05 -9.38
N GLU A 630 14.33 -24.02 -10.10
CA GLU A 630 14.02 -25.45 -9.96
C GLU A 630 14.33 -25.99 -8.55
N TYR A 631 15.34 -25.42 -7.88
CA TYR A 631 15.72 -25.81 -6.53
C TYR A 631 14.80 -25.21 -5.47
N TYR A 632 14.63 -23.89 -5.49
CA TYR A 632 13.95 -23.13 -4.44
C TYR A 632 12.42 -23.24 -4.50
N GLU A 633 11.83 -23.34 -5.71
CA GLU A 633 10.37 -23.44 -5.86
C GLU A 633 9.77 -24.63 -5.08
N LYS A 634 10.47 -25.76 -5.03
CA LYS A 634 10.04 -26.96 -4.31
C LYS A 634 10.10 -26.85 -2.78
N ARG A 635 10.73 -25.80 -2.26
CA ARG A 635 11.00 -25.59 -0.84
C ARG A 635 10.32 -24.35 -0.27
N THR A 636 9.71 -23.53 -1.11
CA THR A 636 9.09 -22.27 -0.70
C THR A 636 7.61 -22.46 -0.41
N VAL A 637 7.23 -22.26 0.86
CA VAL A 637 5.84 -22.41 1.32
C VAL A 637 4.97 -21.18 1.05
N HIS A 638 5.53 -20.09 0.52
CA HIS A 638 4.83 -18.84 0.21
C HIS A 638 3.92 -18.33 1.35
N LYS A 639 4.39 -18.41 2.61
CA LYS A 639 3.63 -17.91 3.78
C LYS A 639 3.62 -16.39 3.90
N SER A 640 4.30 -15.70 3.00
CA SER A 640 4.27 -14.26 2.85
C SER A 640 3.78 -13.92 1.45
N SER A 641 2.93 -12.93 1.37
CA SER A 641 2.38 -12.40 0.11
C SER A 641 3.43 -11.72 -0.79
N LEU A 642 4.61 -11.39 -0.26
CA LEU A 642 5.75 -10.82 -0.99
C LEU A 642 6.46 -11.83 -1.90
N SER A 643 6.25 -13.13 -1.67
CA SER A 643 7.06 -14.19 -2.26
C SER A 643 6.77 -14.45 -3.75
N ILE A 644 5.50 -14.62 -4.10
CA ILE A 644 5.04 -15.11 -5.41
C ILE A 644 5.53 -14.25 -6.60
N PRO A 645 5.54 -12.91 -6.53
CA PRO A 645 5.93 -12.07 -7.67
C PRO A 645 7.34 -12.35 -8.21
N SER A 646 8.33 -12.56 -7.34
CA SER A 646 9.71 -12.85 -7.78
C SER A 646 9.82 -14.18 -8.52
N TYR A 647 9.10 -15.21 -8.07
CA TYR A 647 9.04 -16.50 -8.77
C TYR A 647 8.39 -16.38 -10.15
N ALA A 648 7.32 -15.57 -10.26
CA ALA A 648 6.66 -15.32 -11.55
C ALA A 648 7.59 -14.63 -12.53
N ILE A 649 8.32 -13.59 -12.10
CA ILE A 649 9.24 -12.83 -12.94
C ILE A 649 10.41 -13.70 -13.42
N ILE A 650 11.02 -14.49 -12.53
CA ILE A 650 12.12 -15.38 -12.90
C ILE A 650 11.65 -16.49 -13.86
N ALA A 651 10.44 -17.03 -13.65
CA ALA A 651 9.84 -18.00 -14.57
C ALA A 651 9.67 -17.42 -15.99
N LEU A 652 9.24 -16.15 -16.11
CA LEU A 652 9.16 -15.45 -17.42
C LEU A 652 10.53 -15.31 -18.08
N GLU A 653 11.55 -14.91 -17.31
CA GLU A 653 12.89 -14.70 -17.85
C GLU A 653 13.52 -15.99 -18.41
N ILE A 654 13.19 -17.16 -17.85
CA ILE A 654 13.66 -18.46 -18.36
C ILE A 654 12.70 -19.10 -19.38
N GLY A 655 11.63 -18.41 -19.79
CA GLY A 655 10.68 -18.85 -20.81
C GLY A 655 9.54 -19.76 -20.33
N GLU A 656 9.35 -19.96 -19.01
CA GLU A 656 8.26 -20.75 -18.44
C GLU A 656 6.96 -19.94 -18.30
N ILE A 657 6.39 -19.48 -19.42
CA ILE A 657 5.28 -18.52 -19.49
C ILE A 657 4.03 -19.00 -18.72
N GLU A 658 3.63 -20.26 -18.90
CA GLU A 658 2.43 -20.82 -18.26
C GLU A 658 2.59 -20.90 -16.73
N LYS A 659 3.78 -21.24 -16.25
CA LYS A 659 4.09 -21.22 -14.80
C LYS A 659 4.02 -19.80 -14.26
N ALA A 660 4.62 -18.86 -14.93
CA ALA A 660 4.60 -17.45 -14.56
C ALA A 660 3.18 -16.89 -14.54
N TYR A 661 2.34 -17.23 -15.52
CA TYR A 661 0.95 -16.79 -15.57
C TYR A 661 0.13 -17.36 -14.40
N ARG A 662 0.32 -18.63 -14.05
CA ARG A 662 -0.31 -19.21 -12.84
C ARG A 662 0.10 -18.47 -11.57
N ARG A 663 1.41 -18.22 -11.36
CA ARG A 663 1.93 -17.46 -10.22
C ARG A 663 1.41 -16.02 -10.20
N PHE A 664 1.35 -15.37 -11.35
CA PHE A 664 0.75 -14.03 -11.48
C PHE A 664 -0.73 -14.02 -11.09
N THR A 665 -1.49 -15.03 -11.53
CA THR A 665 -2.90 -15.18 -11.18
C THR A 665 -3.10 -15.30 -9.67
N LEU A 666 -2.20 -16.00 -8.97
CA LEU A 666 -2.21 -16.06 -7.50
C LEU A 666 -1.91 -14.68 -6.86
N ALA A 667 -0.92 -13.96 -7.40
CA ALA A 667 -0.55 -12.65 -6.87
C ALA A 667 -1.72 -11.66 -6.96
N VAL A 668 -2.38 -11.52 -8.12
CA VAL A 668 -3.53 -10.60 -8.30
C VAL A 668 -4.79 -11.04 -7.57
N LYS A 669 -4.86 -12.30 -7.14
CA LYS A 669 -5.98 -12.83 -6.33
C LYS A 669 -5.79 -12.61 -4.83
N SER A 670 -4.59 -12.24 -4.40
CA SER A 670 -4.21 -12.24 -2.97
C SER A 670 -5.30 -11.71 -2.06
N ASP A 671 -5.75 -10.48 -2.29
CA ASP A 671 -6.75 -9.82 -1.47
C ASP A 671 -8.18 -9.99 -2.03
N LEU A 672 -8.35 -9.88 -3.34
CA LEU A 672 -9.69 -9.94 -3.96
C LEU A 672 -10.39 -11.30 -3.73
N TYR A 673 -9.63 -12.37 -3.49
CA TYR A 673 -10.13 -13.72 -3.22
C TYR A 673 -9.63 -14.29 -1.89
N ASP A 674 -9.04 -13.44 -1.05
CA ASP A 674 -8.57 -13.82 0.29
C ASP A 674 -7.70 -15.10 0.32
N ILE A 675 -6.73 -15.19 -0.61
CA ILE A 675 -5.89 -16.39 -0.78
C ILE A 675 -5.14 -16.76 0.51
N TYR A 676 -4.74 -15.76 1.28
CA TYR A 676 -4.04 -15.95 2.56
C TYR A 676 -4.98 -16.08 3.76
N ARG A 677 -6.29 -15.96 3.57
CA ARG A 677 -7.34 -16.04 4.60
C ARG A 677 -7.14 -15.06 5.76
N ASN A 678 -6.67 -13.87 5.45
CA ASN A 678 -6.41 -12.79 6.43
C ASN A 678 -6.54 -11.38 5.82
N THR A 679 -7.28 -11.25 4.73
CA THR A 679 -7.57 -9.93 4.13
C THR A 679 -8.50 -9.10 5.00
N ASP A 680 -9.26 -9.73 5.91
CA ASP A 680 -10.03 -9.02 6.95
C ASP A 680 -9.13 -8.17 7.88
N HIS A 681 -7.85 -8.52 7.99
CA HIS A 681 -6.80 -7.76 8.67
C HIS A 681 -6.15 -6.66 7.80
N GLY A 682 -6.76 -6.28 6.68
CA GLY A 682 -6.25 -5.27 5.75
C GLY A 682 -5.61 -5.86 4.50
N VAL A 683 -5.53 -5.05 3.42
CA VAL A 683 -4.92 -5.47 2.16
C VAL A 683 -3.42 -5.76 2.29
N HIS A 684 -2.86 -6.52 1.36
CA HIS A 684 -1.42 -6.82 1.30
C HIS A 684 -0.74 -5.89 0.28
N ALA A 685 -0.39 -4.67 0.69
CA ALA A 685 0.09 -3.62 -0.20
C ALA A 685 1.33 -4.02 -1.01
N ALA A 686 2.26 -4.78 -0.41
CA ALA A 686 3.45 -5.29 -1.10
C ALA A 686 3.12 -6.37 -2.15
N ALA A 687 2.14 -7.25 -1.89
CA ALA A 687 1.67 -8.23 -2.89
C ALA A 687 1.06 -7.53 -4.10
N ILE A 688 0.24 -6.51 -3.85
CA ILE A 688 -0.38 -5.65 -4.85
C ILE A 688 0.68 -4.96 -5.72
N GLY A 689 1.70 -4.35 -5.08
CA GLY A 689 2.84 -3.75 -5.78
C GLY A 689 3.66 -4.78 -6.58
N GLY A 690 3.85 -5.97 -6.00
CA GLY A 690 4.50 -7.10 -6.66
C GLY A 690 3.73 -7.61 -7.88
N ALA A 691 2.40 -7.69 -7.81
CA ALA A 691 1.56 -8.06 -8.95
C ALA A 691 1.70 -7.06 -10.11
N TRP A 692 1.74 -5.75 -9.82
CA TRP A 692 2.04 -4.73 -10.81
C TRP A 692 3.42 -4.95 -11.45
N GLN A 693 4.45 -5.28 -10.65
CA GLN A 693 5.79 -5.58 -11.16
C GLN A 693 5.78 -6.80 -12.10
N VAL A 694 5.04 -7.87 -11.77
CA VAL A 694 4.91 -9.03 -12.68
C VAL A 694 4.27 -8.61 -14.00
N ALA A 695 3.23 -7.77 -13.97
CA ALA A 695 2.60 -7.27 -15.19
C ALA A 695 3.59 -6.45 -16.02
N ILE A 696 4.25 -5.44 -15.46
CA ILE A 696 5.08 -4.49 -16.19
C ILE A 696 6.50 -5.01 -16.40
N CYS A 697 7.19 -5.43 -15.32
CA CYS A 697 8.56 -5.90 -15.41
C CYS A 697 8.64 -7.35 -15.93
N GLY A 698 7.63 -8.17 -15.65
CA GLY A 698 7.53 -9.53 -16.13
C GLY A 698 7.01 -9.60 -17.58
N PHE A 699 5.68 -9.57 -17.73
CA PHE A 699 5.05 -9.73 -19.06
C PHE A 699 5.34 -8.59 -20.02
N GLY A 700 5.38 -7.33 -19.53
CA GLY A 700 5.78 -6.16 -20.32
C GLY A 700 7.26 -6.13 -20.68
N GLY A 701 8.09 -6.89 -19.96
CA GLY A 701 9.52 -6.98 -20.17
C GLY A 701 10.28 -5.66 -19.95
N ILE A 702 9.74 -4.79 -19.06
CA ILE A 702 10.34 -3.50 -18.76
C ILE A 702 11.52 -3.69 -17.80
N ARG A 703 12.69 -3.21 -18.20
CA ARG A 703 13.93 -3.22 -17.40
C ARG A 703 14.73 -1.93 -17.61
N LEU A 704 15.50 -1.58 -16.60
CA LEU A 704 16.54 -0.57 -16.72
C LEU A 704 17.89 -1.26 -16.98
N ARG A 705 18.63 -0.79 -17.98
CA ARG A 705 19.96 -1.28 -18.30
C ARG A 705 20.83 -0.13 -18.79
N GLU A 706 21.88 0.22 -18.03
CA GLU A 706 22.83 1.28 -18.40
C GLU A 706 22.14 2.61 -18.74
N GLY A 707 21.09 2.97 -17.96
CA GLY A 707 20.33 4.21 -18.15
C GLY A 707 19.39 4.19 -19.36
N LEU A 708 19.13 3.03 -19.98
CA LEU A 708 18.13 2.82 -21.04
C LEU A 708 16.91 2.09 -20.47
N LEU A 709 15.73 2.46 -20.95
CA LEU A 709 14.52 1.68 -20.73
C LEU A 709 14.45 0.60 -21.81
N VAL A 710 14.61 -0.65 -21.38
CA VAL A 710 14.53 -1.84 -22.25
C VAL A 710 13.11 -2.38 -22.20
N VAL A 711 12.55 -2.74 -23.35
CA VAL A 711 11.22 -3.34 -23.49
C VAL A 711 11.33 -4.62 -24.33
N ASN A 712 11.07 -5.76 -23.68
CA ASN A 712 11.12 -7.07 -24.33
C ASN A 712 9.94 -7.94 -23.81
N PRO A 713 8.72 -7.75 -24.35
CA PRO A 713 7.51 -8.34 -23.81
C PRO A 713 7.43 -9.86 -24.05
N THR A 714 6.85 -10.56 -23.08
CA THR A 714 6.54 -11.99 -23.16
C THR A 714 5.09 -12.19 -22.74
N LEU A 715 4.13 -12.03 -23.65
CA LEU A 715 2.71 -12.09 -23.34
C LEU A 715 2.18 -13.53 -23.31
N PRO A 716 1.32 -13.91 -22.36
CA PRO A 716 0.69 -15.22 -22.31
C PRO A 716 -0.29 -15.40 -23.48
N ASN A 717 -0.68 -16.66 -23.73
CA ASN A 717 -1.43 -16.99 -24.95
C ASN A 717 -2.81 -16.36 -25.05
N ASN A 718 -3.46 -16.14 -23.91
CA ASN A 718 -4.78 -15.52 -23.82
C ASN A 718 -4.77 -13.98 -23.91
N TRP A 719 -3.60 -13.32 -23.79
CA TRP A 719 -3.51 -11.87 -23.99
C TRP A 719 -3.25 -11.52 -25.44
N THR A 720 -4.13 -10.76 -26.05
CA THR A 720 -3.97 -10.29 -27.43
C THR A 720 -3.22 -8.98 -27.50
N ARG A 721 -3.34 -8.15 -26.48
CA ARG A 721 -2.64 -6.86 -26.36
C ARG A 721 -2.53 -6.46 -24.89
N MET A 722 -1.43 -5.78 -24.56
CA MET A 722 -1.24 -5.06 -23.29
C MET A 722 -0.89 -3.60 -23.59
N ARG A 723 -1.51 -2.65 -22.87
CA ARG A 723 -1.24 -1.21 -23.03
C ARG A 723 -1.15 -0.53 -21.67
N PHE A 724 -0.12 0.31 -21.48
CA PHE A 724 0.12 1.07 -20.26
C PHE A 724 0.96 2.31 -20.54
N CYS A 725 1.03 3.23 -19.57
CA CYS A 725 1.91 4.40 -19.60
C CYS A 725 2.97 4.29 -18.51
N LEU A 726 4.20 4.75 -18.81
CA LEU A 726 5.27 4.86 -17.84
C LEU A 726 5.96 6.23 -17.94
N TRP A 727 6.33 6.78 -16.79
CA TRP A 727 7.27 7.89 -16.72
C TRP A 727 8.70 7.37 -16.79
N PHE A 728 9.49 7.92 -17.69
CA PHE A 728 10.92 7.67 -17.81
C PHE A 728 11.64 8.96 -18.17
N LYS A 729 12.64 9.35 -17.36
CA LYS A 729 13.41 10.60 -17.52
C LYS A 729 12.53 11.81 -17.85
N ASN A 730 11.57 12.09 -16.97
CA ASN A 730 10.60 13.19 -17.12
C ASN A 730 9.73 13.13 -18.41
N SER A 731 9.61 11.97 -19.02
CA SER A 731 8.78 11.77 -20.21
C SER A 731 7.74 10.68 -19.96
N LEU A 732 6.47 10.98 -20.26
CA LEU A 732 5.38 10.00 -20.20
C LEU A 732 5.27 9.30 -21.54
N ILE A 733 5.48 7.98 -21.53
CA ILE A 733 5.49 7.15 -22.72
C ILE A 733 4.36 6.13 -22.62
N GLU A 734 3.50 6.06 -23.62
CA GLU A 734 2.53 4.98 -23.81
C GLU A 734 3.16 3.84 -24.59
N PHE A 735 3.04 2.64 -24.08
CA PHE A 735 3.40 1.40 -24.75
C PHE A 735 2.15 0.61 -25.09
N ALA A 736 2.10 0.06 -26.32
CA ALA A 736 1.15 -0.96 -26.71
C ALA A 736 1.93 -2.18 -27.21
N LEU A 737 1.76 -3.28 -26.51
CA LEU A 737 2.52 -4.52 -26.71
C LEU A 737 1.58 -5.58 -27.30
N LEU A 738 2.04 -6.22 -28.38
CA LEU A 738 1.52 -7.44 -28.94
C LEU A 738 2.60 -8.52 -28.80
N LYS A 739 2.31 -9.77 -29.15
CA LYS A 739 3.30 -10.87 -28.96
C LYS A 739 4.65 -10.62 -29.61
N ARG A 740 4.67 -9.96 -30.77
CA ARG A 740 5.90 -9.67 -31.57
C ARG A 740 5.99 -8.24 -32.06
N GLU A 741 5.20 -7.34 -31.49
CA GLU A 741 5.19 -5.94 -31.92
C GLU A 741 5.11 -5.02 -30.71
N ILE A 742 5.87 -3.94 -30.73
CA ILE A 742 5.85 -2.86 -29.75
C ILE A 742 5.53 -1.57 -30.47
N THR A 743 4.55 -0.84 -29.95
CA THR A 743 4.34 0.57 -30.28
C THR A 743 4.70 1.42 -29.08
N ALA A 744 5.52 2.43 -29.24
CA ALA A 744 5.87 3.41 -28.21
C ALA A 744 5.54 4.83 -28.68
N ILE A 745 4.86 5.63 -27.82
CA ILE A 745 4.47 7.01 -28.13
C ILE A 745 4.80 7.90 -26.93
N MET A 746 5.57 8.98 -27.14
CA MET A 746 5.79 9.97 -26.09
C MET A 746 4.60 10.94 -26.03
N LEU A 747 3.86 10.90 -24.93
CA LEU A 747 2.68 11.74 -24.70
C LEU A 747 3.06 13.11 -24.12
N LYS A 748 3.99 13.12 -23.15
CA LYS A 748 4.44 14.34 -22.42
C LYS A 748 5.95 14.25 -22.17
N GLY A 749 6.62 15.36 -21.95
CA GLY A 749 7.99 15.40 -21.42
C GLY A 749 9.02 16.06 -22.29
N GLN A 750 10.26 15.55 -22.25
CA GLN A 750 11.45 16.08 -22.92
C GLN A 750 11.36 15.99 -24.45
N THR A 751 12.32 16.56 -25.14
CA THR A 751 12.36 16.55 -26.61
C THR A 751 12.62 15.15 -27.16
N GLU A 752 13.46 14.36 -26.51
CA GLU A 752 13.78 12.97 -26.89
C GLU A 752 14.17 12.10 -25.71
N VAL A 753 13.95 10.78 -25.83
CA VAL A 753 14.47 9.73 -24.94
C VAL A 753 14.99 8.55 -25.78
N GLU A 754 16.01 7.86 -25.26
CA GLU A 754 16.51 6.62 -25.84
C GLU A 754 15.85 5.42 -25.18
N LEU A 755 15.40 4.47 -26.01
CA LEU A 755 14.77 3.20 -25.64
C LEU A 755 15.47 2.05 -26.33
N GLU A 756 15.38 0.85 -25.75
CA GLU A 756 15.75 -0.39 -26.41
C GLU A 756 14.51 -1.28 -26.54
N LEU A 757 14.10 -1.60 -27.77
CA LEU A 757 12.93 -2.43 -28.09
C LEU A 757 13.40 -3.67 -28.85
N PHE A 758 13.15 -4.87 -28.34
CA PHE A 758 13.65 -6.14 -28.90
C PHE A 758 15.16 -6.10 -29.21
N GLY A 759 15.97 -5.54 -28.28
CA GLY A 759 17.42 -5.44 -28.42
C GLY A 759 17.93 -4.33 -29.39
N ASN A 760 17.04 -3.61 -30.06
CA ASN A 760 17.39 -2.51 -30.95
C ASN A 760 17.19 -1.16 -30.28
N LYS A 761 18.13 -0.23 -30.48
CA LYS A 761 18.07 1.12 -29.88
C LYS A 761 17.26 2.07 -30.78
N TYR A 762 16.38 2.83 -30.15
CA TYR A 762 15.51 3.81 -30.78
C TYR A 762 15.60 5.15 -30.06
N ARG A 763 15.44 6.24 -30.82
CA ARG A 763 15.20 7.58 -30.25
C ARG A 763 13.73 7.95 -30.44
N LEU A 764 13.05 8.18 -29.34
CA LEU A 764 11.63 8.56 -29.33
C LEU A 764 11.52 10.07 -29.03
N CYS A 765 10.98 10.82 -30.00
CA CYS A 765 10.72 12.23 -29.87
C CYS A 765 9.26 12.49 -29.49
N LYS A 766 9.00 13.67 -28.90
CA LYS A 766 7.65 14.09 -28.49
C LYS A 766 6.67 14.07 -29.66
N GLY A 767 5.54 13.39 -29.49
CA GLY A 767 4.51 13.20 -30.51
C GLY A 767 4.83 12.18 -31.61
N GLN A 768 6.05 11.62 -31.60
CA GLN A 768 6.43 10.56 -32.52
C GLN A 768 5.93 9.20 -32.04
N ARG A 769 5.68 8.30 -33.01
CA ARG A 769 5.36 6.90 -32.78
C ARG A 769 6.46 6.02 -33.35
N ILE A 770 6.96 5.10 -32.55
CA ILE A 770 7.89 4.04 -32.98
C ILE A 770 7.12 2.74 -33.07
N TYR A 771 7.41 1.97 -34.15
CA TYR A 771 6.97 0.59 -34.32
C TYR A 771 8.20 -0.30 -34.35
N ALA A 772 8.29 -1.24 -33.45
CA ALA A 772 9.33 -2.27 -33.45
C ALA A 772 8.70 -3.65 -33.64
N LYS A 773 9.35 -4.52 -34.40
CA LYS A 773 8.96 -5.93 -34.53
C LYS A 773 10.11 -6.79 -34.07
N GLU A 774 9.77 -7.92 -33.49
CA GLU A 774 10.72 -9.00 -33.24
C GLU A 774 11.11 -9.66 -34.58
N ASP A 775 12.41 -9.83 -34.84
CA ASP A 775 12.93 -10.44 -36.05
C ASP A 775 12.54 -11.92 -36.24
#